data_529b35c925e281c8b4cda0caf812ebf3
#
_entry.id   529b35c925e281c8b4cda0caf812ebf3
#
_cell.length_a   1.000
_cell.length_b   1.000
_cell.length_c   1.000
_cell.angle_alpha   90.00
_cell.angle_beta   90.00
_cell.angle_gamma   90.00
#
_symmetry.space_group_name_H-M   'P 1'
#
loop_
_entity.id
_entity.type
_entity.pdbx_description
1 polymer ?
#
loop_
_entity_poly.entity_id
_entity_poly.type
_entity_poly.pdbx_seq_one_letter_code
_entity_poly.pdbx_strand_id
1 'polypeptide(L)'
;SDVYKRQQQVWQDEKAFAATNDYSKPKYYALVEFPYPSGQGLHVGHPRPYTALDIVARKRRMQGYNVLYPMGWDAFGLPTENYAIKNKIHPKIVTKNNIDHFKDQLQSIGYSFDWDREINTTDPDYYKWTQWIFLKLFKAGLAYKQEMPINWCTSCKVGLANEEVVNGVCERCGSPVVRKVKSEWMLKITDYADKLIEGLDHVDYIERVKTQQKNWIGRSTGAEVDFAIAGKEDKLRIYTTRCDTLFGVTYMVVSPEHPYLDKYKDEIKNWDEIESYREQASRKSDFERAELAKDKTGVEIDGLKAVNPVNGKEVPIWVSDYVLMSYGTGAIMAVPAHDERDWEFAKKFNLPIIQVVAKNGEEVDVNEAAFTDVATGVLINSDFINGLEVKEAKEKMIEFLTEKGIGNAKVNYKLRDWVFSRQRYWGEPIPIVHCDKCGYVPVDESELPLLLPEVESYMPTDNGESPLAAMTDWVNTTCPCCGGPAKRETDTMPQWAGSSWYFLRYTDPHNTETLASQEALKYWLPVDWYNGGMEHTTLHLLYSRFWHRFLYDQKVVPCPEPYQKRTSHGMILGENGEKMSKSRGNVVNPDDIVRDYGADTLRTYEMFIGAFDAAASWSEDGVKGCRRFLDRVWKLQDIMTDEEGFSKEFETKMHQTIKKVSFDYENLKYNTAIAQLMTMLNDFSKAGKITRGELKTYLILLNPVAPHITEEMWEAIGENGRLYQQTWPEYDEAKTVESTVEIAVQINGKTKATINIAKDADKDSVIAAAKEALGSRLSGNIIKEIYVPGRIVNIVAK
;
A
#
# COMPACT_ATOMS: atom_id res chain seq x y z
N SER A 1 -36.41 -1.53 -4.33
CA SER A 1 -35.84 -0.30 -3.73
C SER A 1 -36.35 -0.08 -2.30
N ASP A 2 -37.57 -0.44 -1.99
CA ASP A 2 -38.16 -0.19 -0.67
C ASP A 2 -37.55 -1.04 0.43
N VAL A 3 -37.16 -2.30 0.14
CA VAL A 3 -36.45 -3.19 1.08
C VAL A 3 -35.11 -2.59 1.48
N TYR A 4 -34.31 -2.13 0.53
CA TYR A 4 -33.01 -1.56 0.81
C TYR A 4 -33.11 -0.32 1.69
N LYS A 5 -33.93 0.63 1.35
CA LYS A 5 -34.15 1.87 2.12
C LYS A 5 -34.66 1.57 3.54
N ARG A 6 -35.61 0.64 3.66
CA ARG A 6 -36.19 0.26 4.95
C ARG A 6 -35.11 -0.37 5.86
N GLN A 7 -34.32 -1.32 5.36
CA GLN A 7 -33.28 -1.95 6.17
C GLN A 7 -32.19 -0.94 6.56
N GLN A 8 -31.76 -0.08 5.64
CA GLN A 8 -30.80 0.97 5.93
C GLN A 8 -31.30 1.94 7.00
N GLN A 9 -32.59 2.30 6.97
CA GLN A 9 -33.19 3.17 7.97
C GLN A 9 -33.23 2.49 9.36
N VAL A 10 -33.54 1.21 9.42
CA VAL A 10 -33.49 0.42 10.66
C VAL A 10 -32.08 0.45 11.27
N TRP A 11 -31.06 0.22 10.46
CA TRP A 11 -29.66 0.25 10.94
C TRP A 11 -29.25 1.62 11.46
N GLN A 12 -29.70 2.70 10.82
CA GLN A 12 -29.44 4.06 11.28
C GLN A 12 -30.16 4.36 12.59
N ASP A 13 -31.43 4.04 12.69
CA ASP A 13 -32.27 4.30 13.87
C ASP A 13 -31.75 3.52 15.10
N GLU A 14 -31.32 2.29 14.90
CA GLU A 14 -30.81 1.42 15.96
C GLU A 14 -29.32 1.65 16.24
N LYS A 15 -28.63 2.49 15.46
CA LYS A 15 -27.17 2.64 15.51
C LYS A 15 -26.47 1.29 15.51
N ALA A 16 -26.89 0.41 14.59
CA ALA A 16 -26.55 -1.00 14.57
C ALA A 16 -25.04 -1.30 14.52
N PHE A 17 -24.26 -0.38 13.96
CA PHE A 17 -22.84 -0.59 13.67
C PHE A 17 -21.92 0.37 14.43
N ALA A 18 -22.46 1.08 15.40
CA ALA A 18 -21.68 1.99 16.23
C ALA A 18 -20.70 1.21 17.13
N ALA A 19 -19.42 1.62 17.13
CA ALA A 19 -18.47 1.15 18.12
C ALA A 19 -18.85 1.69 19.49
N THR A 20 -18.61 0.91 20.53
CA THR A 20 -18.99 1.28 21.90
C THR A 20 -17.76 1.66 22.73
N ASN A 21 -18.00 2.36 23.85
CA ASN A 21 -16.98 2.64 24.84
C ASN A 21 -16.87 1.54 25.91
N ASP A 22 -17.42 0.36 25.65
CA ASP A 22 -17.27 -0.82 26.51
C ASP A 22 -15.92 -1.49 26.22
N TYR A 23 -14.89 -1.01 26.89
CA TYR A 23 -13.53 -1.50 26.71
C TYR A 23 -13.25 -2.85 27.39
N SER A 24 -14.25 -3.47 28.00
CA SER A 24 -14.18 -4.83 28.52
C SER A 24 -14.33 -5.90 27.42
N LYS A 25 -14.92 -5.53 26.29
CA LYS A 25 -15.09 -6.43 25.14
C LYS A 25 -13.81 -6.53 24.31
N PRO A 26 -13.55 -7.66 23.64
CA PRO A 26 -12.47 -7.74 22.67
C PRO A 26 -12.75 -6.77 21.52
N LYS A 27 -11.71 -6.06 21.09
CA LYS A 27 -11.83 -5.07 20.02
C LYS A 27 -11.48 -5.67 18.67
N TYR A 28 -12.06 -5.09 17.64
CA TYR A 28 -11.61 -5.32 16.28
C TYR A 28 -11.67 -4.01 15.49
N TYR A 29 -10.53 -3.56 15.03
CA TYR A 29 -10.40 -2.33 14.24
C TYR A 29 -10.12 -2.70 12.79
N ALA A 30 -11.14 -2.61 11.96
CA ALA A 30 -11.03 -2.80 10.50
C ALA A 30 -10.97 -1.44 9.82
N LEU A 31 -10.00 -1.26 8.95
CA LEU A 31 -9.75 0.03 8.31
C LEU A 31 -9.60 -0.14 6.80
N VAL A 32 -10.36 0.65 6.05
CA VAL A 32 -10.14 0.88 4.62
C VAL A 32 -9.57 2.27 4.42
N GLU A 33 -8.83 2.48 3.34
CA GLU A 33 -8.35 3.81 3.00
C GLU A 33 -9.55 4.71 2.74
N PHE A 34 -9.61 5.84 3.45
CA PHE A 34 -10.69 6.79 3.24
C PHE A 34 -10.55 7.46 1.88
N PRO A 35 -11.67 7.72 1.20
CA PRO A 35 -11.62 8.24 -0.15
C PRO A 35 -11.28 9.73 -0.19
N TYR A 36 -10.71 10.13 -1.31
CA TYR A 36 -10.63 11.52 -1.73
C TYR A 36 -11.94 11.86 -2.48
N PRO A 37 -12.80 12.73 -1.92
CA PRO A 37 -14.10 13.02 -2.53
C PRO A 37 -13.94 13.87 -3.80
N SER A 38 -14.08 13.23 -4.95
CA SER A 38 -14.03 13.86 -6.27
C SER A 38 -15.43 14.17 -6.80
N GLY A 39 -15.53 15.09 -7.75
CA GLY A 39 -16.82 15.49 -8.36
C GLY A 39 -17.54 14.39 -9.14
N GLN A 40 -16.83 13.34 -9.50
CA GLN A 40 -17.38 12.20 -10.26
C GLN A 40 -18.08 11.16 -9.40
N GLY A 41 -17.87 11.18 -8.09
CA GLY A 41 -18.31 10.12 -7.20
C GLY A 41 -17.49 8.85 -7.34
N LEU A 42 -18.04 7.75 -6.81
CA LEU A 42 -17.41 6.44 -6.85
C LEU A 42 -17.63 5.77 -8.23
N HIS A 43 -16.65 4.99 -8.68
CA HIS A 43 -16.83 3.98 -9.71
C HIS A 43 -16.81 2.58 -9.09
N VAL A 44 -17.12 1.54 -9.87
CA VAL A 44 -17.27 0.16 -9.34
C VAL A 44 -15.98 -0.47 -8.83
N GLY A 45 -14.83 0.15 -9.03
CA GLY A 45 -13.58 -0.27 -8.40
C GLY A 45 -13.48 0.05 -6.90
N HIS A 46 -14.14 1.10 -6.45
CA HIS A 46 -14.11 1.54 -5.05
C HIS A 46 -14.83 0.58 -4.08
N PRO A 47 -16.01 0.00 -4.41
CA PRO A 47 -16.69 -0.91 -3.52
C PRO A 47 -15.93 -2.20 -3.20
N ARG A 48 -14.96 -2.58 -4.00
CA ARG A 48 -14.22 -3.85 -3.78
C ARG A 48 -13.57 -3.93 -2.40
N PRO A 49 -12.68 -3.00 -2.01
CA PRO A 49 -12.10 -3.04 -0.66
C PRO A 49 -13.13 -2.76 0.44
N TYR A 50 -14.07 -1.86 0.21
CA TYR A 50 -15.07 -1.50 1.21
C TYR A 50 -15.97 -2.68 1.55
N THR A 51 -16.42 -3.41 0.54
CA THR A 51 -17.24 -4.62 0.72
C THR A 51 -16.45 -5.71 1.44
N ALA A 52 -15.21 -5.91 1.07
CA ALA A 52 -14.35 -6.94 1.67
C ALA A 52 -14.22 -6.78 3.18
N LEU A 53 -13.85 -5.59 3.65
CA LEU A 53 -13.69 -5.35 5.08
C LEU A 53 -15.05 -5.17 5.80
N ASP A 54 -16.08 -4.77 5.09
CA ASP A 54 -17.44 -4.77 5.64
C ASP A 54 -17.89 -6.19 6.01
N ILE A 55 -17.57 -7.16 5.18
CA ILE A 55 -17.83 -8.58 5.46
C ILE A 55 -17.14 -9.01 6.76
N VAL A 56 -15.87 -8.69 6.89
CA VAL A 56 -15.08 -9.00 8.10
C VAL A 56 -15.67 -8.30 9.33
N ALA A 57 -16.00 -7.02 9.21
CA ALA A 57 -16.57 -6.22 10.30
C ALA A 57 -17.90 -6.83 10.78
N ARG A 58 -18.80 -7.19 9.87
CA ARG A 58 -20.09 -7.81 10.20
C ARG A 58 -19.93 -9.16 10.88
N LYS A 59 -19.02 -9.99 10.35
CA LYS A 59 -18.73 -11.30 10.97
C LYS A 59 -18.17 -11.13 12.38
N ARG A 60 -17.24 -10.22 12.59
CA ARG A 60 -16.63 -9.98 13.91
C ARG A 60 -17.64 -9.48 14.94
N ARG A 61 -18.58 -8.63 14.53
CA ARG A 61 -19.68 -8.22 15.43
C ARG A 61 -20.51 -9.40 15.89
N MET A 62 -20.82 -10.31 14.99
CA MET A 62 -21.55 -11.55 15.31
C MET A 62 -20.74 -12.50 16.19
N GLN A 63 -19.41 -12.35 16.22
CA GLN A 63 -18.52 -13.11 17.12
C GLN A 63 -18.33 -12.45 18.49
N GLY A 64 -19.02 -11.33 18.76
CA GLY A 64 -19.00 -10.66 20.05
C GLY A 64 -17.95 -9.57 20.18
N TYR A 65 -17.24 -9.21 19.12
CA TYR A 65 -16.25 -8.13 19.15
C TYR A 65 -16.92 -6.76 19.15
N ASN A 66 -16.30 -5.82 19.84
CA ASN A 66 -16.55 -4.40 19.66
C ASN A 66 -15.76 -3.96 18.40
N VAL A 67 -16.48 -3.67 17.32
CA VAL A 67 -15.87 -3.41 16.01
C VAL A 67 -15.89 -1.92 15.72
N LEU A 68 -14.71 -1.39 15.36
CA LEU A 68 -14.57 -0.06 14.77
C LEU A 68 -14.34 -0.21 13.27
N TYR A 69 -15.33 0.18 12.49
CA TYR A 69 -15.24 0.25 11.03
C TYR A 69 -15.68 1.64 10.59
N PRO A 70 -14.74 2.60 10.58
CA PRO A 70 -15.06 4.00 10.37
C PRO A 70 -14.91 4.44 8.92
N MET A 71 -15.45 5.62 8.62
CA MET A 71 -15.31 6.27 7.32
C MET A 71 -15.16 7.78 7.51
N GLY A 72 -14.42 8.40 6.62
CA GLY A 72 -14.20 9.83 6.59
C GLY A 72 -13.69 10.29 5.22
N TRP A 73 -13.15 11.51 5.18
CA TRP A 73 -12.84 12.19 3.92
C TRP A 73 -11.44 12.79 3.98
N ASP A 74 -10.62 12.35 3.03
CA ASP A 74 -9.33 12.95 2.73
C ASP A 74 -9.58 14.09 1.72
N ALA A 75 -9.90 15.27 2.23
CA ALA A 75 -10.57 16.30 1.43
C ALA A 75 -9.70 17.50 1.05
N PHE A 76 -8.51 17.65 1.62
CA PHE A 76 -7.52 18.59 1.11
C PHE A 76 -6.87 18.04 -0.16
N GLY A 77 -6.32 18.91 -0.98
CA GLY A 77 -5.51 18.51 -2.12
C GLY A 77 -5.85 19.18 -3.42
N LEU A 78 -5.01 18.90 -4.41
CA LEU A 78 -4.99 19.58 -5.70
C LEU A 78 -6.22 19.35 -6.58
N PRO A 79 -6.79 18.13 -6.67
CA PRO A 79 -7.94 17.92 -7.57
C PRO A 79 -9.14 18.80 -7.25
N THR A 80 -9.49 18.93 -5.98
CA THR A 80 -10.60 19.81 -5.54
C THR A 80 -10.27 21.27 -5.79
N GLU A 81 -9.05 21.69 -5.47
CA GLU A 81 -8.62 23.07 -5.68
C GLU A 81 -8.62 23.43 -7.17
N ASN A 82 -8.09 22.56 -8.03
CA ASN A 82 -8.07 22.79 -9.47
C ASN A 82 -9.50 22.86 -10.05
N TYR A 83 -10.39 21.99 -9.61
CA TYR A 83 -11.80 22.04 -10.00
C TYR A 83 -12.47 23.36 -9.55
N ALA A 84 -12.20 23.76 -8.32
CA ALA A 84 -12.74 24.99 -7.74
C ALA A 84 -12.26 26.24 -8.50
N ILE A 85 -10.96 26.27 -8.86
CA ILE A 85 -10.39 27.36 -9.68
C ILE A 85 -11.07 27.43 -11.04
N LYS A 86 -11.18 26.29 -11.72
CA LYS A 86 -11.79 26.20 -13.06
C LYS A 86 -13.24 26.67 -13.07
N ASN A 87 -14.00 26.35 -12.03
CA ASN A 87 -15.43 26.65 -11.93
C ASN A 87 -15.73 27.91 -11.11
N LYS A 88 -14.72 28.63 -10.66
CA LYS A 88 -14.85 29.87 -9.85
C LYS A 88 -15.70 29.68 -8.60
N ILE A 89 -15.50 28.57 -7.92
CA ILE A 89 -16.20 28.20 -6.67
C ILE A 89 -15.14 28.07 -5.57
N HIS A 90 -15.51 28.34 -4.30
CA HIS A 90 -14.58 28.11 -3.18
C HIS A 90 -14.39 26.60 -2.96
N PRO A 91 -13.14 26.10 -2.71
CA PRO A 91 -12.89 24.68 -2.48
C PRO A 91 -13.73 24.06 -1.36
N LYS A 92 -14.07 24.83 -0.33
CA LYS A 92 -14.92 24.40 0.78
C LYS A 92 -16.31 23.95 0.32
N ILE A 93 -16.89 24.67 -0.64
CA ILE A 93 -18.21 24.34 -1.20
C ILE A 93 -18.14 23.07 -2.04
N VAL A 94 -17.11 22.96 -2.90
CA VAL A 94 -16.87 21.78 -3.73
C VAL A 94 -16.68 20.55 -2.84
N THR A 95 -15.87 20.67 -1.80
CA THR A 95 -15.61 19.62 -0.83
C THR A 95 -16.90 19.11 -0.16
N LYS A 96 -17.74 20.04 0.31
CA LYS A 96 -19.01 19.68 0.96
C LYS A 96 -19.92 18.91 -0.01
N ASN A 97 -20.08 19.40 -1.23
CA ASN A 97 -20.94 18.76 -2.24
C ASN A 97 -20.42 17.36 -2.59
N ASN A 98 -19.12 17.20 -2.74
CA ASN A 98 -18.51 15.91 -3.05
C ASN A 98 -18.64 14.91 -1.90
N ILE A 99 -18.44 15.35 -0.68
CA ILE A 99 -18.63 14.52 0.53
C ILE A 99 -20.07 14.03 0.61
N ASP A 100 -21.04 14.92 0.46
CA ASP A 100 -22.45 14.56 0.53
C ASP A 100 -22.79 13.50 -0.53
N HIS A 101 -22.29 13.64 -1.74
CA HIS A 101 -22.50 12.67 -2.82
C HIS A 101 -21.86 11.30 -2.52
N PHE A 102 -20.58 11.29 -2.10
CA PHE A 102 -19.89 10.06 -1.72
C PHE A 102 -20.59 9.34 -0.56
N LYS A 103 -21.02 10.10 0.44
CA LYS A 103 -21.71 9.55 1.60
C LYS A 103 -23.03 8.88 1.19
N ASP A 104 -23.81 9.53 0.34
CA ASP A 104 -25.05 8.95 -0.19
C ASP A 104 -24.78 7.66 -0.95
N GLN A 105 -23.73 7.61 -1.77
CA GLN A 105 -23.36 6.41 -2.50
C GLN A 105 -22.96 5.26 -1.55
N LEU A 106 -22.12 5.54 -0.56
CA LEU A 106 -21.67 4.53 0.41
C LEU A 106 -22.84 4.01 1.26
N GLN A 107 -23.73 4.89 1.67
CA GLN A 107 -24.94 4.49 2.42
C GLN A 107 -25.90 3.66 1.57
N SER A 108 -26.04 3.98 0.29
CA SER A 108 -26.90 3.23 -0.62
C SER A 108 -26.41 1.80 -0.87
N ILE A 109 -25.11 1.55 -0.73
CA ILE A 109 -24.52 0.20 -0.85
C ILE A 109 -24.68 -0.60 0.46
N GLY A 110 -25.02 0.09 1.56
CA GLY A 110 -25.36 -0.56 2.83
C GLY A 110 -24.17 -0.96 3.70
N TYR A 111 -23.04 -0.26 3.58
CA TYR A 111 -21.86 -0.54 4.40
C TYR A 111 -22.12 -0.27 5.91
N SER A 112 -21.50 -1.07 6.75
CA SER A 112 -21.62 -0.99 8.20
C SER A 112 -20.62 0.00 8.83
N PHE A 113 -20.41 1.15 8.18
CA PHE A 113 -19.57 2.20 8.75
C PHE A 113 -20.21 2.84 9.97
N ASP A 114 -19.38 3.18 10.94
CA ASP A 114 -19.80 3.97 12.11
C ASP A 114 -19.74 5.47 11.74
N TRP A 115 -20.86 6.00 11.28
CA TRP A 115 -20.93 7.39 10.83
C TRP A 115 -20.82 8.42 11.97
N ASP A 116 -21.03 8.03 13.22
CA ASP A 116 -20.81 8.90 14.39
C ASP A 116 -19.33 9.25 14.56
N ARG A 117 -18.44 8.51 13.92
CA ARG A 117 -17.00 8.73 13.95
C ARG A 117 -16.44 9.30 12.64
N GLU A 118 -17.32 9.84 11.81
CA GLU A 118 -16.93 10.50 10.55
C GLU A 118 -15.96 11.64 10.80
N ILE A 119 -14.89 11.70 9.99
CA ILE A 119 -13.89 12.77 10.03
C ILE A 119 -13.75 13.42 8.66
N ASN A 120 -13.30 14.66 8.65
CA ASN A 120 -13.00 15.43 7.46
C ASN A 120 -11.68 16.16 7.68
N THR A 121 -10.68 15.89 6.89
CA THR A 121 -9.33 16.48 7.04
C THR A 121 -9.32 17.99 6.87
N THR A 122 -10.34 18.58 6.21
CA THR A 122 -10.48 20.03 6.05
C THR A 122 -11.17 20.72 7.21
N ASP A 123 -11.70 19.95 8.15
CA ASP A 123 -12.32 20.51 9.37
C ASP A 123 -11.23 21.05 10.30
N PRO A 124 -11.36 22.30 10.77
CA PRO A 124 -10.41 22.86 11.75
C PRO A 124 -10.26 22.04 13.03
N ASP A 125 -11.30 21.38 13.49
CA ASP A 125 -11.24 20.50 14.67
C ASP A 125 -10.34 19.27 14.41
N TYR A 126 -10.23 18.86 13.16
CA TYR A 126 -9.33 17.80 12.74
C TYR A 126 -7.91 18.32 12.50
N TYR A 127 -7.74 19.34 11.62
CA TYR A 127 -6.40 19.74 11.24
C TYR A 127 -5.64 20.52 12.35
N LYS A 128 -6.34 20.97 13.38
CA LYS A 128 -5.71 21.41 14.63
C LYS A 128 -4.65 20.40 15.10
N TRP A 129 -4.98 19.12 15.04
CA TRP A 129 -4.09 18.06 15.53
C TRP A 129 -3.03 17.67 14.50
N THR A 130 -3.30 17.85 13.22
CA THR A 130 -2.26 17.78 12.18
C THR A 130 -1.20 18.84 12.42
N GLN A 131 -1.61 20.06 12.71
CA GLN A 131 -0.72 21.16 13.08
C GLN A 131 0.05 20.88 14.38
N TRP A 132 -0.63 20.31 15.37
CA TRP A 132 -0.01 19.93 16.63
C TRP A 132 1.11 18.89 16.43
N ILE A 133 0.88 17.89 15.61
CA ILE A 133 1.90 16.89 15.26
C ILE A 133 3.09 17.56 14.57
N PHE A 134 2.84 18.47 13.64
CA PHE A 134 3.91 19.23 12.99
C PHE A 134 4.74 20.00 14.00
N LEU A 135 4.11 20.67 14.97
CA LEU A 135 4.82 21.38 16.03
C LEU A 135 5.70 20.44 16.87
N LYS A 136 5.24 19.24 17.14
CA LYS A 136 6.05 18.22 17.85
C LYS A 136 7.24 17.78 17.02
N LEU A 137 7.05 17.56 15.72
CA LEU A 137 8.13 17.26 14.78
C LEU A 137 9.16 18.40 14.72
N PHE A 138 8.69 19.64 14.67
CA PHE A 138 9.56 20.81 14.65
C PHE A 138 10.38 20.91 15.95
N LYS A 139 9.76 20.78 17.10
CA LYS A 139 10.43 20.84 18.41
C LYS A 139 11.44 19.69 18.60
N ALA A 140 11.19 18.55 17.97
CA ALA A 140 12.11 17.41 17.99
C ALA A 140 13.26 17.52 16.97
N GLY A 141 13.31 18.60 16.19
CA GLY A 141 14.31 18.79 15.16
C GLY A 141 14.09 17.96 13.88
N LEU A 142 12.90 17.37 13.71
CA LEU A 142 12.57 16.53 12.56
C LEU A 142 11.89 17.29 11.42
N ALA A 143 11.44 18.50 11.66
CA ALA A 143 10.95 19.41 10.64
C ALA A 143 11.90 20.59 10.49
N TYR A 144 12.34 20.85 9.29
CA TYR A 144 13.28 21.93 8.98
C TYR A 144 13.00 22.52 7.61
N LYS A 145 13.41 23.75 7.39
CA LYS A 145 13.26 24.42 6.10
C LYS A 145 14.63 24.56 5.45
N GLN A 146 14.72 24.15 4.20
CA GLN A 146 15.98 24.16 3.45
C GLN A 146 15.76 24.55 2.00
N GLU A 147 16.65 25.37 1.49
CA GLU A 147 16.73 25.66 0.06
C GLU A 147 17.43 24.50 -0.64
N MET A 148 16.75 23.92 -1.62
CA MET A 148 17.27 22.75 -2.33
C MET A 148 16.59 22.60 -3.70
N PRO A 149 17.24 21.88 -4.63
CA PRO A 149 16.56 21.45 -5.85
C PRO A 149 15.48 20.44 -5.52
N ILE A 150 14.27 20.71 -5.98
CA ILE A 150 13.11 19.81 -5.79
C ILE A 150 12.50 19.45 -7.13
N ASN A 151 11.69 18.39 -7.12
CA ASN A 151 10.83 18.04 -8.23
C ASN A 151 9.67 19.04 -8.28
N TRP A 152 9.51 19.70 -9.43
CA TRP A 152 8.49 20.72 -9.62
C TRP A 152 7.51 20.28 -10.72
N CYS A 153 6.23 20.20 -10.39
CA CYS A 153 5.19 19.95 -11.38
C CYS A 153 4.82 21.26 -12.08
N THR A 154 5.02 21.31 -13.39
CA THR A 154 4.78 22.54 -14.19
C THR A 154 3.30 22.88 -14.32
N SER A 155 2.42 21.91 -14.21
CA SER A 155 0.97 22.09 -14.30
C SER A 155 0.34 22.39 -12.93
N CYS A 156 0.65 21.57 -11.92
CA CYS A 156 0.16 21.78 -10.54
C CYS A 156 0.81 22.97 -9.84
N LYS A 157 1.96 23.40 -10.30
CA LYS A 157 2.73 24.54 -9.75
C LYS A 157 3.06 24.34 -8.27
N VAL A 158 3.54 23.15 -7.93
CA VAL A 158 3.98 22.77 -6.59
C VAL A 158 5.25 21.94 -6.62
N GLY A 159 5.98 21.93 -5.50
CA GLY A 159 7.05 20.98 -5.24
C GLY A 159 6.49 19.60 -4.90
N LEU A 160 7.15 18.58 -5.39
CA LEU A 160 6.76 17.18 -5.19
C LEU A 160 7.86 16.42 -4.45
N ALA A 161 7.46 15.55 -3.52
CA ALA A 161 8.36 14.55 -2.98
C ALA A 161 8.75 13.54 -4.07
N ASN A 162 9.86 12.83 -3.90
CA ASN A 162 10.30 11.81 -4.87
C ASN A 162 9.21 10.74 -5.08
N GLU A 163 8.47 10.41 -4.04
CA GLU A 163 7.38 9.43 -4.04
C GLU A 163 6.19 9.85 -4.90
N GLU A 164 6.06 11.15 -5.16
CA GLU A 164 4.99 11.74 -5.97
C GLU A 164 5.34 11.88 -7.46
N VAL A 165 6.52 11.40 -7.85
CA VAL A 165 6.98 11.40 -9.24
C VAL A 165 7.05 9.97 -9.75
N VAL A 166 6.30 9.67 -10.81
CA VAL A 166 6.24 8.35 -11.42
C VAL A 166 6.63 8.44 -12.89
N ASN A 167 7.70 7.75 -13.27
CA ASN A 167 8.23 7.77 -14.64
C ASN A 167 8.52 9.19 -15.18
N GLY A 168 9.00 10.08 -14.32
CA GLY A 168 9.35 11.46 -14.69
C GLY A 168 8.18 12.42 -14.81
N VAL A 169 6.96 11.97 -14.43
CA VAL A 169 5.76 12.80 -14.48
C VAL A 169 5.09 12.87 -13.11
N CYS A 170 4.29 13.89 -12.90
CA CYS A 170 3.49 14.06 -11.69
C CYS A 170 2.48 12.91 -11.57
N GLU A 171 2.44 12.23 -10.45
CA GLU A 171 1.52 11.11 -10.20
C GLU A 171 0.05 11.51 -10.35
N ARG A 172 -0.28 12.78 -10.09
CA ARG A 172 -1.65 13.29 -10.12
C ARG A 172 -2.09 13.76 -11.50
N CYS A 173 -1.28 14.63 -12.15
CA CYS A 173 -1.73 15.27 -13.38
C CYS A 173 -1.03 14.73 -14.64
N GLY A 174 -0.01 13.89 -14.48
CA GLY A 174 0.73 13.31 -15.60
C GLY A 174 1.63 14.28 -16.35
N SER A 175 1.74 15.53 -15.88
CA SER A 175 2.59 16.55 -16.53
C SER A 175 4.06 16.31 -16.23
N PRO A 176 4.98 16.74 -17.13
CA PRO A 176 6.40 16.63 -16.90
C PRO A 176 6.84 17.34 -15.62
N VAL A 177 7.74 16.70 -14.90
CA VAL A 177 8.35 17.23 -13.69
C VAL A 177 9.74 17.77 -14.06
N VAL A 178 10.04 18.99 -13.60
CA VAL A 178 11.34 19.64 -13.79
C VAL A 178 12.00 19.89 -12.44
N ARG A 179 13.30 20.17 -12.44
CA ARG A 179 13.99 20.59 -11.23
C ARG A 179 13.90 22.09 -11.03
N LYS A 180 13.63 22.51 -9.80
CA LYS A 180 13.56 23.92 -9.42
C LYS A 180 14.12 24.08 -8.01
N VAL A 181 14.93 25.10 -7.80
CA VAL A 181 15.48 25.42 -6.48
C VAL A 181 14.42 26.18 -5.70
N LYS A 182 14.04 25.65 -4.54
CA LYS A 182 13.01 26.20 -3.65
C LYS A 182 13.42 26.06 -2.19
N SER A 183 12.89 26.93 -1.37
CA SER A 183 12.95 26.80 0.09
C SER A 183 11.71 26.01 0.55
N GLU A 184 11.92 24.79 1.00
CA GLU A 184 10.86 23.84 1.33
C GLU A 184 10.97 23.33 2.75
N TRP A 185 9.83 23.11 3.40
CA TRP A 185 9.79 22.33 4.62
C TRP A 185 10.04 20.86 4.32
N MET A 186 10.91 20.27 5.13
CA MET A 186 11.33 18.88 5.03
C MET A 186 11.05 18.17 6.35
N LEU A 187 10.60 16.93 6.27
CA LEU A 187 10.52 16.05 7.43
C LEU A 187 11.61 14.97 7.34
N LYS A 188 12.33 14.77 8.44
CA LYS A 188 13.45 13.81 8.52
C LYS A 188 12.98 12.38 8.66
N ILE A 189 12.26 11.88 7.65
CA ILE A 189 11.85 10.48 7.59
C ILE A 189 13.07 9.56 7.58
N THR A 190 14.22 10.04 7.08
CA THR A 190 15.49 9.28 7.06
C THR A 190 15.99 8.92 8.44
N ASP A 191 15.69 9.71 9.47
CA ASP A 191 16.03 9.38 10.86
C ASP A 191 15.28 8.15 11.37
N TYR A 192 14.19 7.79 10.71
CA TYR A 192 13.36 6.62 11.02
C TYR A 192 13.55 5.44 10.06
N ALA A 193 14.49 5.54 9.12
CA ALA A 193 14.69 4.53 8.08
C ALA A 193 14.89 3.12 8.64
N ASP A 194 15.77 2.95 9.63
CA ASP A 194 16.01 1.65 10.25
C ASP A 194 14.78 1.14 11.01
N LYS A 195 14.13 1.99 11.77
CA LYS A 195 12.90 1.63 12.50
C LYS A 195 11.78 1.22 11.56
N LEU A 196 11.67 1.87 10.40
CA LEU A 196 10.68 1.53 9.39
C LEU A 196 10.94 0.16 8.75
N ILE A 197 12.21 -0.23 8.61
CA ILE A 197 12.59 -1.57 8.14
C ILE A 197 12.33 -2.62 9.24
N GLU A 198 12.84 -2.38 10.44
CA GLU A 198 12.72 -3.30 11.59
C GLU A 198 11.25 -3.58 11.94
N GLY A 199 10.41 -2.55 11.87
CA GLY A 199 8.98 -2.68 12.17
C GLY A 199 8.24 -3.67 11.27
N LEU A 200 8.74 -3.89 10.05
CA LEU A 200 8.14 -4.85 9.12
C LEU A 200 8.25 -6.31 9.59
N ASP A 201 9.20 -6.62 10.48
CA ASP A 201 9.35 -7.96 11.04
C ASP A 201 8.29 -8.28 12.11
N HIS A 202 7.57 -7.28 12.61
CA HIS A 202 6.59 -7.41 13.68
C HIS A 202 5.14 -7.29 13.21
N VAL A 203 4.90 -7.21 11.91
CA VAL A 203 3.58 -7.01 11.33
C VAL A 203 3.30 -8.05 10.24
N ASP A 204 2.01 -8.31 10.03
CA ASP A 204 1.52 -9.22 9.00
C ASP A 204 1.10 -8.43 7.75
N TYR A 205 2.09 -7.89 7.05
CA TYR A 205 1.87 -7.27 5.75
C TYR A 205 2.14 -8.28 4.65
N ILE A 206 1.42 -8.21 3.54
CA ILE A 206 1.74 -9.03 2.37
C ILE A 206 3.18 -8.76 1.92
N GLU A 207 3.88 -9.80 1.50
CA GLU A 207 5.33 -9.72 1.16
C GLU A 207 5.64 -8.64 0.12
N ARG A 208 4.74 -8.44 -0.83
CA ARG A 208 4.89 -7.43 -1.86
C ARG A 208 5.00 -6.01 -1.27
N VAL A 209 4.20 -5.71 -0.25
CA VAL A 209 4.26 -4.41 0.46
C VAL A 209 5.58 -4.28 1.21
N LYS A 210 5.98 -5.31 1.96
CA LYS A 210 7.25 -5.31 2.69
C LYS A 210 8.44 -5.11 1.76
N THR A 211 8.47 -5.85 0.66
CA THR A 211 9.56 -5.77 -0.33
C THR A 211 9.63 -4.37 -0.96
N GLN A 212 8.51 -3.80 -1.36
CA GLN A 212 8.48 -2.46 -1.95
C GLN A 212 8.95 -1.39 -0.97
N GLN A 213 8.55 -1.46 0.29
CA GLN A 213 9.02 -0.50 1.30
C GLN A 213 10.52 -0.65 1.58
N LYS A 214 11.00 -1.88 1.75
CA LYS A 214 12.43 -2.14 1.95
C LYS A 214 13.27 -1.62 0.78
N ASN A 215 12.83 -1.86 -0.45
CA ASN A 215 13.52 -1.40 -1.66
C ASN A 215 13.51 0.12 -1.78
N TRP A 216 12.40 0.75 -1.42
CA TRP A 216 12.28 2.21 -1.43
C TRP A 216 13.19 2.88 -0.41
N ILE A 217 13.24 2.34 0.81
CA ILE A 217 14.17 2.81 1.84
C ILE A 217 15.60 2.55 1.39
N GLY A 218 15.86 1.39 0.77
CA GLY A 218 17.11 1.09 0.11
C GLY A 218 18.31 1.15 1.04
N ARG A 219 18.22 0.51 2.21
CA ARG A 219 19.32 0.41 3.16
C ARG A 219 20.46 -0.39 2.55
N SER A 220 21.64 0.19 2.55
CA SER A 220 22.87 -0.49 2.11
C SER A 220 23.97 -0.31 3.13
N THR A 221 24.77 -1.34 3.31
CA THR A 221 25.99 -1.29 4.11
C THR A 221 27.19 -1.22 3.19
N GLY A 222 28.13 -0.35 3.54
CA GLY A 222 29.31 -0.15 2.70
C GLY A 222 30.35 0.68 3.40
N ALA A 223 31.11 1.44 2.65
CA ALA A 223 32.16 2.30 3.17
C ALA A 223 32.15 3.65 2.47
N GLU A 224 32.48 4.69 3.24
CA GLU A 224 32.93 5.95 2.69
C GLU A 224 34.45 5.86 2.49
N VAL A 225 34.93 6.35 1.35
CA VAL A 225 36.35 6.32 1.00
C VAL A 225 36.76 7.68 0.47
N ASP A 226 37.90 8.19 0.94
CA ASP A 226 38.48 9.44 0.50
C ASP A 226 39.54 9.19 -0.56
N PHE A 227 39.29 9.73 -1.76
CA PHE A 227 40.30 9.81 -2.83
C PHE A 227 40.94 11.18 -2.81
N ALA A 228 42.23 11.28 -2.59
CA ALA A 228 42.91 12.55 -2.65
C ALA A 228 42.89 13.11 -4.08
N ILE A 229 42.81 14.42 -4.21
CA ILE A 229 43.01 15.10 -5.49
C ILE A 229 44.54 15.41 -5.58
N ALA A 230 45.19 14.90 -6.62
CA ALA A 230 46.60 14.98 -6.79
C ALA A 230 47.13 16.45 -6.69
N GLY A 231 48.04 16.68 -5.75
CA GLY A 231 48.59 18.00 -5.51
C GLY A 231 47.71 19.00 -4.79
N LYS A 232 46.54 18.56 -4.26
CA LYS A 232 45.59 19.39 -3.54
C LYS A 232 45.35 18.83 -2.14
N GLU A 233 44.83 19.69 -1.24
CA GLU A 233 44.47 19.29 0.11
C GLU A 233 43.08 18.63 0.14
N ASP A 234 42.22 18.97 -0.79
CA ASP A 234 40.84 18.41 -0.86
C ASP A 234 40.84 16.97 -1.29
N LYS A 235 39.80 16.28 -0.86
CA LYS A 235 39.56 14.87 -1.14
C LYS A 235 38.19 14.70 -1.75
N LEU A 236 38.07 13.76 -2.68
CA LEU A 236 36.78 13.27 -3.17
C LEU A 236 36.32 12.15 -2.27
N ARG A 237 35.27 12.38 -1.50
CA ARG A 237 34.64 11.35 -0.70
C ARG A 237 33.57 10.64 -1.52
N ILE A 238 33.67 9.31 -1.58
CA ILE A 238 32.67 8.46 -2.25
C ILE A 238 32.07 7.46 -1.25
N TYR A 239 30.90 6.97 -1.57
CA TYR A 239 30.29 5.84 -0.90
C TYR A 239 30.24 4.65 -1.84
N THR A 240 30.62 3.47 -1.34
CA THR A 240 30.57 2.24 -2.12
C THR A 240 30.11 1.07 -1.27
N THR A 241 29.29 0.19 -1.84
CA THR A 241 28.95 -1.11 -1.26
C THR A 241 29.99 -2.18 -1.60
N ARG A 242 30.96 -1.83 -2.43
CA ARG A 242 31.96 -2.73 -2.99
C ARG A 242 33.39 -2.22 -2.76
N CYS A 243 33.74 -1.91 -1.51
CA CYS A 243 35.10 -1.48 -1.18
C CYS A 243 36.16 -2.56 -1.46
N ASP A 244 35.75 -3.81 -1.57
CA ASP A 244 36.62 -4.92 -2.02
C ASP A 244 37.18 -4.69 -3.42
N THR A 245 36.48 -3.93 -4.27
CA THR A 245 36.90 -3.69 -5.66
C THR A 245 37.76 -2.44 -5.87
N LEU A 246 38.20 -1.79 -4.80
CA LEU A 246 38.99 -0.55 -4.88
C LEU A 246 40.23 -0.65 -5.82
N PHE A 247 40.87 -1.80 -5.86
CA PHE A 247 41.99 -2.03 -6.77
C PHE A 247 41.57 -2.04 -8.26
N GLY A 248 40.28 -2.18 -8.54
CA GLY A 248 39.74 -2.15 -9.90
C GLY A 248 39.28 -0.78 -10.37
N VAL A 249 39.45 0.26 -9.56
CA VAL A 249 39.06 1.62 -9.91
C VAL A 249 39.99 2.16 -10.98
N THR A 250 39.44 2.55 -12.13
CA THR A 250 40.21 3.08 -13.26
C THR A 250 39.88 4.54 -13.60
N TYR A 251 38.77 5.05 -13.04
CA TYR A 251 38.44 6.47 -13.14
C TYR A 251 37.42 6.82 -12.02
N MET A 252 37.25 8.14 -11.83
CA MET A 252 36.26 8.72 -10.91
C MET A 252 35.28 9.55 -11.73
N VAL A 253 34.05 9.70 -11.19
CA VAL A 253 33.02 10.53 -11.81
C VAL A 253 32.42 11.46 -10.76
N VAL A 254 32.28 12.73 -11.09
CA VAL A 254 31.62 13.73 -10.26
C VAL A 254 30.33 14.22 -10.94
N SER A 255 29.36 14.61 -10.11
CA SER A 255 28.15 15.29 -10.58
C SER A 255 28.49 16.62 -11.27
N PRO A 256 27.72 17.03 -12.30
CA PRO A 256 27.83 18.37 -12.87
C PRO A 256 27.67 19.50 -11.86
N GLU A 257 26.99 19.28 -10.76
CA GLU A 257 26.76 20.25 -9.69
C GLU A 257 27.80 20.16 -8.55
N HIS A 258 28.83 19.33 -8.69
CA HIS A 258 29.80 19.13 -7.62
C HIS A 258 30.57 20.46 -7.33
N PRO A 259 30.73 20.85 -6.05
CA PRO A 259 31.35 22.12 -5.66
C PRO A 259 32.80 22.30 -6.13
N TYR A 260 33.50 21.18 -6.28
CA TYR A 260 34.93 21.25 -6.71
C TYR A 260 35.11 21.73 -8.13
N LEU A 261 34.12 21.66 -8.99
CA LEU A 261 34.14 22.20 -10.33
C LEU A 261 34.32 23.71 -10.29
N ASP A 262 33.54 24.41 -9.48
CA ASP A 262 33.68 25.86 -9.30
C ASP A 262 34.95 26.24 -8.51
N LYS A 263 35.29 25.45 -7.49
CA LYS A 263 36.47 25.70 -6.65
C LYS A 263 37.78 25.68 -7.44
N TYR A 264 37.93 24.73 -8.37
CA TYR A 264 39.12 24.52 -9.17
C TYR A 264 38.99 25.03 -10.60
N LYS A 265 38.04 25.90 -10.87
CA LYS A 265 37.73 26.45 -12.18
C LYS A 265 38.99 26.97 -12.91
N ASP A 266 39.83 27.73 -12.21
CA ASP A 266 41.03 28.35 -12.80
C ASP A 266 42.13 27.32 -13.13
N GLU A 267 42.07 26.12 -12.56
CA GLU A 267 43.02 25.04 -12.77
C GLU A 267 42.53 24.02 -13.81
N ILE A 268 41.25 24.08 -14.18
CA ILE A 268 40.63 23.21 -15.19
C ILE A 268 40.88 23.82 -16.57
N LYS A 269 41.68 23.15 -17.37
CA LYS A 269 42.10 23.66 -18.69
C LYS A 269 40.98 23.66 -19.72
N ASN A 270 40.04 22.74 -19.62
CA ASN A 270 38.85 22.59 -20.51
C ASN A 270 37.57 23.12 -19.88
N TRP A 271 37.66 24.20 -19.13
CA TRP A 271 36.50 24.74 -18.40
C TRP A 271 35.30 25.04 -19.29
N ASP A 272 35.50 25.60 -20.47
CA ASP A 272 34.36 25.91 -21.36
C ASP A 272 33.57 24.69 -21.77
N GLU A 273 34.27 23.56 -21.98
CA GLU A 273 33.63 22.29 -22.26
C GLU A 273 32.83 21.76 -21.06
N ILE A 274 33.43 21.86 -19.86
CA ILE A 274 32.77 21.47 -18.60
C ILE A 274 31.52 22.31 -18.36
N GLU A 275 31.60 23.62 -18.51
CA GLU A 275 30.48 24.55 -18.29
C GLU A 275 29.33 24.29 -19.27
N SER A 276 29.65 24.07 -20.55
CA SER A 276 28.66 23.69 -21.56
C SER A 276 27.96 22.39 -21.22
N TYR A 277 28.68 21.37 -20.76
CA TYR A 277 28.11 20.11 -20.31
C TYR A 277 27.22 20.30 -19.08
N ARG A 278 27.64 21.10 -18.10
CA ARG A 278 26.84 21.42 -16.92
C ARG A 278 25.50 22.06 -17.28
N GLU A 279 25.51 22.97 -18.24
CA GLU A 279 24.29 23.65 -18.71
C GLU A 279 23.31 22.64 -19.35
N GLN A 280 23.82 21.77 -20.20
CA GLN A 280 23.01 20.72 -20.81
C GLN A 280 22.40 19.76 -19.75
N ALA A 281 23.19 19.37 -18.78
CA ALA A 281 22.76 18.48 -17.68
C ALA A 281 21.69 19.14 -16.80
N SER A 282 21.78 20.46 -16.58
CA SER A 282 20.83 21.21 -15.77
C SER A 282 19.39 21.22 -16.32
N ARG A 283 19.24 20.94 -17.61
CA ARG A 283 17.93 20.87 -18.28
C ARG A 283 17.24 19.51 -18.13
N LYS A 284 17.94 18.51 -17.59
CA LYS A 284 17.42 17.16 -17.38
C LYS A 284 16.99 16.97 -15.95
N SER A 285 15.82 16.27 -15.76
CA SER A 285 15.40 15.83 -14.44
C SER A 285 16.31 14.71 -13.91
N ASP A 286 16.28 14.46 -12.60
CA ASP A 286 17.00 13.33 -12.00
C ASP A 286 16.59 12.01 -12.62
N PHE A 287 15.31 11.86 -12.93
CA PHE A 287 14.78 10.66 -13.58
C PHE A 287 15.39 10.46 -15.00
N GLU A 288 15.40 11.51 -15.82
CA GLU A 288 16.00 11.46 -17.15
C GLU A 288 17.49 11.13 -17.09
N ARG A 289 18.18 11.66 -16.08
CA ARG A 289 19.62 11.43 -15.89
C ARG A 289 19.93 10.00 -15.45
N ALA A 290 19.10 9.43 -14.57
CA ALA A 290 19.35 8.13 -13.94
C ALA A 290 18.74 6.96 -14.72
N GLU A 291 17.50 7.10 -15.17
CA GLU A 291 16.70 5.98 -15.69
C GLU A 291 16.53 5.99 -17.22
N LEU A 292 16.39 7.15 -17.84
CA LEU A 292 16.10 7.26 -19.25
C LEU A 292 17.35 7.37 -20.14
N ALA A 293 18.52 7.59 -19.57
CA ALA A 293 19.76 7.77 -20.35
C ALA A 293 20.24 6.44 -20.93
N LYS A 294 19.98 6.22 -22.20
CA LYS A 294 20.51 5.05 -22.94
C LYS A 294 21.97 5.23 -23.34
N ASP A 295 22.37 6.46 -23.67
CA ASP A 295 23.72 6.81 -24.03
C ASP A 295 24.47 7.46 -22.87
N LYS A 296 25.66 6.94 -22.57
CA LYS A 296 26.52 7.54 -21.55
C LYS A 296 27.21 8.77 -22.14
N THR A 297 27.09 9.89 -21.41
CA THR A 297 27.76 11.14 -21.75
C THR A 297 28.67 11.57 -20.62
N GLY A 298 29.71 12.33 -20.92
CA GLY A 298 30.63 12.84 -19.92
C GLY A 298 31.78 13.61 -20.54
N VAL A 299 32.45 14.35 -19.68
CA VAL A 299 33.65 15.16 -20.07
C VAL A 299 34.76 14.89 -19.06
N GLU A 300 35.94 14.55 -19.53
CA GLU A 300 37.10 14.40 -18.66
C GLU A 300 37.57 15.80 -18.19
N ILE A 301 37.89 15.92 -16.91
CA ILE A 301 38.45 17.14 -16.36
C ILE A 301 39.95 17.19 -16.67
N ASP A 302 40.37 18.13 -17.51
CA ASP A 302 41.79 18.33 -17.81
C ASP A 302 42.41 19.21 -16.71
N GLY A 303 43.36 18.68 -15.99
CA GLY A 303 44.09 19.38 -14.93
C GLY A 303 43.83 18.88 -13.51
N LEU A 304 42.87 17.97 -13.31
CA LEU A 304 42.63 17.33 -12.02
C LEU A 304 42.70 15.80 -12.16
N LYS A 305 43.34 15.15 -11.22
CA LYS A 305 43.46 13.71 -11.12
C LYS A 305 43.12 13.30 -9.69
N ALA A 306 42.54 12.14 -9.51
CA ALA A 306 42.32 11.53 -8.20
C ALA A 306 43.38 10.47 -7.93
N VAL A 307 43.72 10.27 -6.66
CA VAL A 307 44.68 9.25 -6.23
C VAL A 307 43.95 8.13 -5.55
N ASN A 308 44.08 6.92 -6.09
CA ASN A 308 43.51 5.73 -5.47
C ASN A 308 44.19 5.44 -4.14
N PRO A 309 43.47 5.42 -3.00
CA PRO A 309 44.08 5.30 -1.68
C PRO A 309 44.74 3.94 -1.41
N VAL A 310 44.40 2.90 -2.17
CA VAL A 310 44.92 1.54 -1.92
C VAL A 310 46.20 1.22 -2.70
N ASN A 311 46.45 1.88 -3.83
CA ASN A 311 47.59 1.62 -4.67
C ASN A 311 48.40 2.86 -5.06
N GLY A 312 47.96 4.06 -4.68
CA GLY A 312 48.65 5.32 -4.99
C GLY A 312 48.59 5.74 -6.44
N LYS A 313 47.88 5.05 -7.31
CA LYS A 313 47.77 5.38 -8.73
C LYS A 313 46.86 6.57 -8.96
N GLU A 314 47.27 7.46 -9.86
CA GLU A 314 46.41 8.55 -10.32
C GLU A 314 45.41 8.02 -11.35
N VAL A 315 44.17 8.44 -11.22
CA VAL A 315 43.09 8.12 -12.15
C VAL A 315 42.36 9.39 -12.60
N PRO A 316 41.84 9.42 -13.85
CA PRO A 316 41.11 10.58 -14.33
C PRO A 316 39.82 10.80 -13.59
N ILE A 317 39.39 12.06 -13.53
CA ILE A 317 38.10 12.48 -12.98
C ILE A 317 37.24 12.98 -14.14
N TRP A 318 36.08 12.41 -14.27
CA TRP A 318 35.10 12.76 -15.30
C TRP A 318 33.91 13.46 -14.68
N VAL A 319 33.24 14.32 -15.45
CA VAL A 319 31.94 14.90 -15.12
C VAL A 319 30.88 14.15 -15.94
N SER A 320 29.89 13.63 -15.30
CA SER A 320 28.78 12.97 -16.00
C SER A 320 27.45 13.18 -15.28
N ASP A 321 26.39 13.32 -16.04
CA ASP A 321 25.05 13.60 -15.54
C ASP A 321 24.37 12.43 -14.85
N TYR A 322 24.89 11.20 -14.97
CA TYR A 322 24.33 10.06 -14.25
C TYR A 322 24.69 10.04 -12.76
N VAL A 323 25.63 10.89 -12.33
CA VAL A 323 25.96 11.09 -10.92
C VAL A 323 25.17 12.27 -10.37
N LEU A 324 24.39 12.04 -9.31
CA LEU A 324 23.49 13.03 -8.74
C LEU A 324 24.01 13.56 -7.40
N MET A 325 23.94 14.89 -7.20
CA MET A 325 24.26 15.48 -5.89
C MET A 325 23.23 15.14 -4.82
N SER A 326 22.00 14.87 -5.22
CA SER A 326 20.91 14.45 -4.33
C SER A 326 21.10 13.03 -3.79
N TYR A 327 22.03 12.28 -4.35
CA TYR A 327 22.26 10.90 -3.97
C TYR A 327 23.73 10.67 -3.62
N GLY A 328 23.99 10.44 -2.33
CA GLY A 328 25.35 10.21 -1.84
C GLY A 328 26.18 11.49 -1.74
N THR A 329 27.45 11.44 -2.15
CA THR A 329 28.42 12.53 -2.02
C THR A 329 28.57 13.38 -3.28
N GLY A 330 27.86 13.04 -4.35
CA GLY A 330 28.05 13.68 -5.66
C GLY A 330 29.29 13.22 -6.42
N ALA A 331 29.98 12.20 -5.93
CA ALA A 331 31.14 11.57 -6.57
C ALA A 331 31.04 10.06 -6.44
N ILE A 332 31.52 9.34 -7.44
CA ILE A 332 31.61 7.87 -7.43
C ILE A 332 32.99 7.40 -7.89
N MET A 333 33.40 6.25 -7.42
CA MET A 333 34.47 5.48 -8.00
C MET A 333 33.89 4.54 -9.07
N ALA A 334 34.60 4.32 -10.14
CA ALA A 334 34.17 3.45 -11.23
C ALA A 334 35.04 2.20 -11.33
N VAL A 335 34.37 1.04 -11.39
CA VAL A 335 35.01 -0.29 -11.55
C VAL A 335 34.42 -0.96 -12.77
N PRO A 336 34.89 -0.65 -13.95
CA PRO A 336 34.24 -1.08 -15.20
C PRO A 336 34.25 -2.60 -15.43
N ALA A 337 35.16 -3.32 -14.80
CA ALA A 337 35.17 -4.79 -14.92
C ALA A 337 33.95 -5.46 -14.28
N HIS A 338 33.33 -4.82 -13.28
CA HIS A 338 32.28 -5.46 -12.45
C HIS A 338 30.98 -4.67 -12.31
N ASP A 339 30.82 -3.57 -13.02
CA ASP A 339 29.61 -2.77 -13.10
C ASP A 339 29.27 -2.47 -14.56
N GLU A 340 28.04 -2.81 -14.95
CA GLU A 340 27.60 -2.67 -16.35
C GLU A 340 27.63 -1.21 -16.83
N ARG A 341 27.19 -0.28 -16.00
CA ARG A 341 27.18 1.14 -16.36
C ARG A 341 28.59 1.71 -16.49
N ASP A 342 29.47 1.34 -15.58
CA ASP A 342 30.87 1.73 -15.62
C ASP A 342 31.58 1.11 -16.83
N TRP A 343 31.22 -0.13 -17.17
CA TRP A 343 31.78 -0.82 -18.35
C TRP A 343 31.38 -0.13 -19.67
N GLU A 344 30.09 0.21 -19.81
CA GLU A 344 29.58 0.92 -20.98
C GLU A 344 30.28 2.29 -21.15
N PHE A 345 30.44 3.03 -20.04
CA PHE A 345 31.14 4.30 -20.04
C PHE A 345 32.65 4.12 -20.42
N ALA A 346 33.30 3.13 -19.82
CA ALA A 346 34.70 2.84 -20.11
C ALA A 346 34.92 2.42 -21.57
N LYS A 347 34.02 1.62 -22.13
CA LYS A 347 34.10 1.22 -23.56
C LYS A 347 33.90 2.42 -24.49
N LYS A 348 32.94 3.28 -24.18
CA LYS A 348 32.68 4.48 -24.98
C LYS A 348 33.87 5.45 -25.00
N PHE A 349 34.49 5.65 -23.85
CA PHE A 349 35.58 6.62 -23.69
C PHE A 349 36.99 5.98 -23.65
N ASN A 350 37.06 4.70 -23.97
CA ASN A 350 38.30 3.94 -24.09
C ASN A 350 39.17 3.99 -22.82
N LEU A 351 38.50 3.73 -21.67
CA LEU A 351 39.19 3.71 -20.36
C LEU A 351 39.58 2.28 -19.98
N PRO A 352 40.63 2.11 -19.14
CA PRO A 352 41.10 0.79 -18.71
C PRO A 352 40.02 0.02 -17.94
N ILE A 353 40.02 -1.31 -18.11
CA ILE A 353 39.11 -2.24 -17.42
C ILE A 353 39.98 -3.32 -16.77
N ILE A 354 39.92 -3.42 -15.43
CA ILE A 354 40.78 -4.31 -14.64
C ILE A 354 39.89 -5.25 -13.83
N GLN A 355 39.96 -6.56 -14.09
CA GLN A 355 39.26 -7.57 -13.31
C GLN A 355 39.88 -7.68 -11.92
N VAL A 356 39.06 -7.65 -10.86
CA VAL A 356 39.52 -7.80 -9.47
C VAL A 356 38.75 -8.86 -8.69
N VAL A 357 37.65 -9.39 -9.24
CA VAL A 357 36.92 -10.51 -8.67
C VAL A 357 36.81 -11.64 -9.70
N ALA A 358 37.11 -12.86 -9.28
CA ALA A 358 37.05 -14.05 -10.11
C ALA A 358 36.27 -15.16 -9.41
N LYS A 359 35.62 -16.00 -10.20
CA LYS A 359 34.98 -17.23 -9.70
C LYS A 359 35.85 -18.41 -10.10
N ASN A 360 36.08 -19.34 -9.14
CA ASN A 360 36.89 -20.52 -9.34
C ASN A 360 38.34 -20.19 -9.78
N GLY A 361 38.82 -18.99 -9.47
CA GLY A 361 40.19 -18.55 -9.83
C GLY A 361 40.38 -18.26 -11.32
N GLU A 362 39.29 -18.22 -12.11
CA GLU A 362 39.38 -18.01 -13.56
C GLU A 362 39.29 -16.52 -13.90
N GLU A 363 40.21 -16.08 -14.79
CA GLU A 363 40.10 -14.79 -15.43
C GLU A 363 39.17 -14.87 -16.63
N VAL A 364 38.32 -13.85 -16.80
CA VAL A 364 37.40 -13.72 -17.95
C VAL A 364 37.82 -12.54 -18.82
N ASP A 365 37.38 -12.50 -20.06
CA ASP A 365 37.64 -11.37 -20.93
C ASP A 365 36.71 -10.20 -20.63
N VAL A 366 37.14 -9.32 -19.72
CA VAL A 366 36.40 -8.14 -19.31
C VAL A 366 36.32 -7.06 -20.40
N ASN A 367 37.08 -7.19 -21.50
CA ASN A 367 36.94 -6.28 -22.64
C ASN A 367 35.73 -6.63 -23.51
N GLU A 368 35.27 -7.85 -23.48
CA GLU A 368 34.08 -8.33 -24.22
C GLU A 368 32.76 -7.98 -23.47
N ALA A 369 32.77 -8.13 -22.14
CA ALA A 369 31.60 -7.84 -21.32
C ALA A 369 32.02 -7.62 -19.87
N ALA A 370 31.24 -6.86 -19.13
CA ALA A 370 31.43 -6.73 -17.67
C ALA A 370 31.13 -8.08 -17.00
N PHE A 371 31.93 -8.43 -16.01
CA PHE A 371 31.71 -9.59 -15.14
C PHE A 371 30.98 -9.15 -13.88
N THR A 372 29.66 -9.19 -13.92
CA THR A 372 28.77 -8.64 -12.89
C THR A 372 28.33 -9.64 -11.83
N ASP A 373 28.56 -10.94 -12.03
CA ASP A 373 28.27 -11.99 -11.04
C ASP A 373 29.37 -12.05 -9.97
N VAL A 374 29.44 -11.01 -9.14
CA VAL A 374 30.52 -10.76 -8.19
C VAL A 374 30.04 -10.53 -6.76
N ALA A 375 28.80 -10.91 -6.43
CA ALA A 375 28.31 -10.90 -5.06
C ALA A 375 29.13 -11.85 -4.17
N THR A 376 29.60 -12.94 -4.77
CA THR A 376 30.56 -13.89 -4.22
C THR A 376 31.72 -14.05 -5.18
N GLY A 377 32.77 -14.69 -4.75
CA GLY A 377 33.97 -14.89 -5.56
C GLY A 377 35.23 -14.58 -4.75
N VAL A 378 36.38 -14.63 -5.40
CA VAL A 378 37.70 -14.44 -4.78
C VAL A 378 38.41 -13.26 -5.43
N LEU A 379 39.07 -12.42 -4.65
CA LEU A 379 39.80 -11.26 -5.12
C LEU A 379 41.08 -11.65 -5.85
N ILE A 380 41.29 -11.01 -7.00
CA ILE A 380 42.53 -11.09 -7.81
C ILE A 380 43.01 -9.68 -8.11
N ASN A 381 44.26 -9.49 -8.48
CA ASN A 381 44.86 -8.19 -8.80
C ASN A 381 44.67 -7.14 -7.72
N SER A 382 44.60 -7.52 -6.46
CA SER A 382 44.17 -6.70 -5.34
C SER A 382 45.12 -6.72 -4.14
N ASP A 383 46.39 -6.96 -4.36
CA ASP A 383 47.48 -6.90 -3.37
C ASP A 383 47.13 -7.63 -2.05
N PHE A 384 47.00 -6.90 -0.94
CA PHE A 384 46.81 -7.47 0.38
C PHE A 384 45.48 -8.20 0.60
N ILE A 385 44.50 -8.07 -0.28
CA ILE A 385 43.24 -8.79 -0.24
C ILE A 385 43.14 -9.90 -1.29
N ASN A 386 44.18 -10.15 -2.05
CA ASN A 386 44.21 -11.27 -3.01
C ASN A 386 43.94 -12.61 -2.31
N GLY A 387 43.13 -13.44 -2.95
CA GLY A 387 42.81 -14.78 -2.46
C GLY A 387 41.72 -14.82 -1.38
N LEU A 388 41.21 -13.66 -0.92
CA LEU A 388 40.11 -13.58 0.01
C LEU A 388 38.77 -13.64 -0.71
N GLU A 389 37.80 -14.25 -0.06
CA GLU A 389 36.44 -14.18 -0.54
C GLU A 389 35.91 -12.73 -0.37
N VAL A 390 34.92 -12.36 -1.20
CA VAL A 390 34.38 -11.00 -1.24
C VAL A 390 34.02 -10.46 0.14
N LYS A 391 33.33 -11.27 0.96
CA LYS A 391 32.92 -10.87 2.31
C LYS A 391 34.11 -10.54 3.21
N GLU A 392 35.11 -11.41 3.25
CA GLU A 392 36.34 -11.20 4.04
C GLU A 392 37.16 -10.01 3.49
N ALA A 393 37.19 -9.86 2.19
CA ALA A 393 37.88 -8.75 1.53
C ALA A 393 37.28 -7.40 1.90
N LYS A 394 35.97 -7.30 1.95
CA LYS A 394 35.25 -6.10 2.43
C LYS A 394 35.62 -5.74 3.86
N GLU A 395 35.59 -6.73 4.74
CA GLU A 395 35.93 -6.53 6.16
C GLU A 395 37.37 -6.05 6.33
N LYS A 396 38.31 -6.69 5.65
CA LYS A 396 39.74 -6.32 5.70
C LYS A 396 39.99 -4.94 5.07
N MET A 397 39.28 -4.62 4.00
CA MET A 397 39.40 -3.30 3.37
C MET A 397 38.88 -2.18 4.29
N ILE A 398 37.75 -2.37 4.95
CA ILE A 398 37.22 -1.40 5.91
C ILE A 398 38.19 -1.19 7.07
N GLU A 399 38.78 -2.27 7.58
CA GLU A 399 39.81 -2.21 8.62
C GLU A 399 41.01 -1.37 8.14
N PHE A 400 41.53 -1.64 6.96
CA PHE A 400 42.62 -0.88 6.34
C PHE A 400 42.29 0.62 6.19
N LEU A 401 41.10 0.93 5.64
CA LEU A 401 40.68 2.30 5.43
C LEU A 401 40.52 3.07 6.75
N THR A 402 40.00 2.41 7.77
CA THR A 402 39.81 2.99 9.11
C THR A 402 41.15 3.25 9.78
N GLU A 403 42.10 2.32 9.74
CA GLU A 403 43.43 2.48 10.31
C GLU A 403 44.21 3.61 9.65
N LYS A 404 44.08 3.76 8.35
CA LYS A 404 44.73 4.84 7.59
C LYS A 404 44.02 6.20 7.70
N GLY A 405 42.82 6.24 8.30
CA GLY A 405 42.05 7.47 8.42
C GLY A 405 41.50 7.99 7.09
N ILE A 406 41.34 7.13 6.10
CA ILE A 406 40.90 7.47 4.74
C ILE A 406 39.56 6.89 4.37
N GLY A 407 38.86 6.30 5.33
CA GLY A 407 37.53 5.78 5.12
C GLY A 407 36.99 5.11 6.38
N ASN A 408 35.73 4.75 6.34
CA ASN A 408 35.03 4.10 7.44
C ASN A 408 33.80 3.33 6.93
N ALA A 409 33.36 2.36 7.72
CA ALA A 409 32.10 1.70 7.46
C ALA A 409 30.94 2.70 7.55
N LYS A 410 29.97 2.59 6.67
CA LYS A 410 28.79 3.43 6.68
C LYS A 410 27.56 2.71 6.17
N VAL A 411 26.42 3.00 6.81
CA VAL A 411 25.11 2.62 6.32
C VAL A 411 24.54 3.81 5.55
N ASN A 412 24.01 3.55 4.37
CA ASN A 412 23.39 4.57 3.54
C ASN A 412 21.98 4.14 3.13
N TYR A 413 21.16 5.09 2.71
CA TYR A 413 19.76 4.87 2.33
C TYR A 413 19.46 5.56 1.00
N LYS A 414 18.59 4.95 0.18
CA LYS A 414 18.02 5.61 -0.99
C LYS A 414 16.96 6.62 -0.60
N LEU A 415 16.23 6.34 0.48
CA LEU A 415 15.20 7.22 1.01
C LEU A 415 15.77 8.62 1.25
N ARG A 416 14.99 9.63 0.86
CA ARG A 416 15.30 11.04 1.12
C ARG A 416 14.24 11.63 2.05
N ASP A 417 14.59 12.73 2.71
CA ASP A 417 13.64 13.44 3.55
C ASP A 417 12.39 13.86 2.76
N TRP A 418 11.28 13.89 3.45
CA TRP A 418 9.98 14.13 2.85
C TRP A 418 9.80 15.64 2.59
N VAL A 419 9.64 16.02 1.31
CA VAL A 419 9.30 17.39 0.91
C VAL A 419 7.86 17.65 1.35
N PHE A 420 7.69 18.46 2.37
CA PHE A 420 6.44 18.55 3.12
C PHE A 420 5.58 19.76 2.79
N SER A 421 6.17 20.88 2.37
CA SER A 421 5.39 22.09 2.07
C SER A 421 4.88 22.15 0.64
N ARG A 422 3.72 22.81 0.45
CA ARG A 422 3.08 23.02 -0.85
C ARG A 422 2.75 24.50 -1.05
N GLN A 423 2.90 24.98 -2.27
CA GLN A 423 2.67 26.37 -2.67
C GLN A 423 1.25 26.52 -3.24
N ARG A 424 0.29 26.00 -2.50
CA ARG A 424 -1.13 26.02 -2.88
C ARG A 424 -1.97 26.48 -1.69
N TYR A 425 -3.17 26.98 -1.98
CA TYR A 425 -4.08 27.49 -0.94
C TYR A 425 -4.74 26.38 -0.14
N TRP A 426 -5.30 25.36 -0.81
CA TRP A 426 -6.13 24.35 -0.17
C TRP A 426 -5.30 23.27 0.51
N GLY A 427 -4.94 23.55 1.72
CA GLY A 427 -4.12 22.70 2.59
C GLY A 427 -4.07 23.28 3.99
N GLU A 428 -3.56 22.50 4.95
CA GLU A 428 -3.42 22.96 6.33
C GLU A 428 -2.33 24.03 6.40
N PRO A 429 -2.59 25.19 7.04
CA PRO A 429 -1.51 26.14 7.30
C PRO A 429 -0.43 25.54 8.19
N ILE A 430 0.82 25.79 7.85
CA ILE A 430 1.97 25.39 8.68
C ILE A 430 2.09 26.36 9.84
N PRO A 431 2.03 25.91 11.10
CA PRO A 431 1.94 26.82 12.27
C PRO A 431 3.30 27.34 12.69
N ILE A 432 4.02 27.99 11.77
CA ILE A 432 5.33 28.59 11.98
C ILE A 432 5.28 30.05 11.59
N VAL A 433 6.05 30.87 12.31
CA VAL A 433 6.24 32.31 12.07
C VAL A 433 7.71 32.55 11.74
N HIS A 434 7.97 33.38 10.74
CA HIS A 434 9.32 33.84 10.38
C HIS A 434 9.59 35.19 11.06
N CYS A 435 10.56 35.22 11.95
CA CYS A 435 11.02 36.42 12.62
C CYS A 435 12.47 36.70 12.23
N ASP A 436 12.76 37.93 11.79
CA ASP A 436 14.14 38.29 11.40
C ASP A 436 15.12 38.15 12.56
N LYS A 437 14.67 38.31 13.78
CA LYS A 437 15.51 38.20 14.97
C LYS A 437 15.58 36.78 15.52
N CYS A 438 14.43 36.08 15.59
CA CYS A 438 14.31 34.77 16.26
C CYS A 438 14.38 33.57 15.28
N GLY A 439 14.28 33.81 13.98
CA GLY A 439 14.22 32.74 12.98
C GLY A 439 12.83 32.13 12.86
N TYR A 440 12.77 30.84 12.69
CA TYR A 440 11.50 30.09 12.62
C TYR A 440 10.99 29.85 14.03
N VAL A 441 9.80 30.37 14.34
CA VAL A 441 9.19 30.30 15.68
C VAL A 441 7.87 29.55 15.59
N PRO A 442 7.67 28.51 16.39
CA PRO A 442 6.38 27.80 16.41
C PRO A 442 5.29 28.67 17.02
N VAL A 443 4.11 28.58 16.46
CA VAL A 443 2.89 29.15 17.07
C VAL A 443 2.63 28.39 18.37
N ASP A 444 2.12 29.11 19.41
CA ASP A 444 1.76 28.49 20.67
C ASP A 444 0.63 27.47 20.47
N GLU A 445 0.74 26.30 21.10
CA GLU A 445 -0.26 25.23 20.98
C GLU A 445 -1.67 25.70 21.37
N SER A 446 -1.79 26.63 22.30
CA SER A 446 -3.08 27.22 22.75
C SER A 446 -3.79 28.01 21.66
N GLU A 447 -3.07 28.45 20.62
CA GLU A 447 -3.62 29.20 19.50
C GLU A 447 -4.05 28.33 18.33
N LEU A 448 -3.83 27.02 18.42
CA LEU A 448 -4.31 26.08 17.38
C LEU A 448 -5.83 25.86 17.49
N PRO A 449 -6.55 25.70 16.39
CA PRO A 449 -6.05 25.65 15.02
C PRO A 449 -5.71 27.05 14.49
N LEU A 450 -4.59 27.11 13.74
CA LEU A 450 -4.33 28.26 12.87
C LEU A 450 -5.19 28.09 11.62
N LEU A 451 -6.22 28.91 11.49
CA LEU A 451 -7.21 28.77 10.45
C LEU A 451 -6.68 29.19 9.07
N LEU A 452 -7.07 28.44 8.06
CA LEU A 452 -6.87 28.83 6.67
C LEU A 452 -7.76 30.06 6.41
N PRO A 453 -7.19 31.20 5.93
CA PRO A 453 -7.98 32.41 5.71
C PRO A 453 -8.93 32.25 4.54
N GLU A 454 -10.11 32.87 4.60
CA GLU A 454 -11.02 32.97 3.49
C GLU A 454 -10.52 34.00 2.47
N VAL A 455 -10.56 33.66 1.18
CA VAL A 455 -10.01 34.49 0.13
C VAL A 455 -10.89 34.49 -1.12
N GLU A 456 -10.84 35.60 -1.83
CA GLU A 456 -11.55 35.74 -3.12
C GLU A 456 -10.76 35.12 -4.26
N SER A 457 -9.43 35.16 -4.22
CA SER A 457 -8.54 34.60 -5.23
C SER A 457 -7.44 33.77 -4.60
N TYR A 458 -7.26 32.54 -5.08
CA TYR A 458 -6.26 31.59 -4.62
C TYR A 458 -5.54 30.90 -5.78
N MET A 459 -5.37 31.62 -6.90
CA MET A 459 -4.68 31.11 -8.08
C MET A 459 -3.22 30.78 -7.74
N PRO A 460 -2.71 29.60 -8.16
CA PRO A 460 -1.29 29.29 -8.00
C PRO A 460 -0.43 30.25 -8.81
N THR A 461 0.78 30.52 -8.32
CA THR A 461 1.71 31.44 -8.93
C THR A 461 2.78 30.71 -9.74
N ASP A 462 3.29 31.36 -10.80
CA ASP A 462 4.37 30.79 -11.62
C ASP A 462 5.75 30.93 -10.96
N ASN A 463 5.90 31.89 -10.04
CA ASN A 463 7.16 32.11 -9.31
C ASN A 463 7.37 31.20 -8.12
N GLY A 464 6.40 30.33 -7.83
CA GLY A 464 6.46 29.35 -6.76
C GLY A 464 6.15 29.89 -5.37
N GLU A 465 5.61 31.10 -5.25
CA GLU A 465 5.05 31.59 -4.00
C GLU A 465 3.63 31.04 -3.79
N SER A 466 3.26 30.79 -2.52
CA SER A 466 1.90 30.42 -2.18
C SER A 466 0.93 31.60 -2.43
N PRO A 467 -0.31 31.34 -2.87
CA PRO A 467 -1.34 32.36 -2.93
C PRO A 467 -1.57 33.08 -1.60
N LEU A 468 -1.29 32.45 -0.48
CA LEU A 468 -1.38 33.06 0.86
C LEU A 468 -0.41 34.23 1.04
N ALA A 469 0.72 34.25 0.33
CA ALA A 469 1.72 35.32 0.44
C ALA A 469 1.17 36.71 0.06
N ALA A 470 0.14 36.78 -0.78
CA ALA A 470 -0.51 38.02 -1.16
C ALA A 470 -1.51 38.54 -0.11
N MET A 471 -1.83 37.77 0.90
CA MET A 471 -2.78 38.12 1.97
C MET A 471 -2.07 38.79 3.12
N THR A 472 -1.72 40.04 2.92
CA THR A 472 -0.86 40.81 3.85
C THR A 472 -1.43 40.91 5.26
N ASP A 473 -2.75 41.03 5.43
CA ASP A 473 -3.40 41.09 6.73
C ASP A 473 -3.27 39.77 7.52
N TRP A 474 -3.27 38.64 6.83
CA TRP A 474 -3.07 37.34 7.44
C TRP A 474 -1.58 37.04 7.68
N VAL A 475 -0.73 37.37 6.71
CA VAL A 475 0.72 37.07 6.74
C VAL A 475 1.43 37.85 7.86
N ASN A 476 1.11 39.14 8.01
CA ASN A 476 1.77 39.99 9.00
C ASN A 476 1.20 39.69 10.41
N THR A 477 2.11 39.38 11.31
CA THR A 477 1.78 39.03 12.70
C THR A 477 2.90 39.45 13.64
N THR A 478 2.78 39.09 14.90
CA THR A 478 3.83 39.31 15.88
C THR A 478 4.54 38.00 16.21
N CYS A 479 5.85 38.09 16.46
CA CYS A 479 6.64 36.93 16.87
C CYS A 479 6.21 36.44 18.27
N PRO A 480 5.86 35.18 18.43
CA PRO A 480 5.51 34.62 19.74
C PRO A 480 6.66 34.62 20.74
N CYS A 481 7.90 34.72 20.29
CA CYS A 481 9.09 34.71 21.12
C CYS A 481 9.47 36.12 21.61
N CYS A 482 9.67 37.07 20.69
CA CYS A 482 10.17 38.39 20.99
C CYS A 482 9.11 39.50 20.95
N GLY A 483 7.91 39.24 20.48
CA GLY A 483 6.83 40.24 20.34
C GLY A 483 7.03 41.22 19.19
N GLY A 484 8.12 41.14 18.46
CA GLY A 484 8.40 41.99 17.31
C GLY A 484 7.59 41.58 16.06
N PRO A 485 7.69 42.41 14.98
CA PRO A 485 7.00 42.08 13.74
C PRO A 485 7.52 40.78 13.12
N ALA A 486 6.63 39.97 12.60
CA ALA A 486 6.95 38.68 12.00
C ALA A 486 5.96 38.35 10.88
N LYS A 487 6.26 37.31 10.11
CA LYS A 487 5.41 36.84 9.01
C LYS A 487 5.06 35.37 9.17
N ARG A 488 3.79 35.03 8.96
CA ARG A 488 3.36 33.64 8.93
C ARG A 488 3.97 32.87 7.76
N GLU A 489 4.23 31.56 7.96
CA GLU A 489 4.52 30.68 6.85
C GLU A 489 3.35 30.65 5.87
N THR A 490 3.62 30.79 4.59
CA THR A 490 2.59 30.88 3.56
C THR A 490 2.40 29.59 2.77
N ASP A 491 3.34 28.66 2.86
CA ASP A 491 3.17 27.32 2.32
C ASP A 491 2.19 26.52 3.19
N THR A 492 1.52 25.59 2.58
CA THR A 492 0.59 24.68 3.27
C THR A 492 1.15 23.24 3.27
N MET A 493 0.56 22.39 4.11
CA MET A 493 0.94 20.99 4.20
C MET A 493 0.43 20.20 3.00
N PRO A 494 1.08 19.06 2.65
CA PRO A 494 0.56 18.18 1.63
C PRO A 494 -0.69 17.45 2.12
N GLN A 495 -1.47 16.93 1.19
CA GLN A 495 -2.62 16.06 1.47
C GLN A 495 -2.24 14.89 2.41
N TRP A 496 -1.03 14.35 2.24
CA TRP A 496 -0.51 13.23 3.03
C TRP A 496 -0.35 13.54 4.52
N ALA A 497 -0.35 14.80 4.93
CA ALA A 497 -0.28 15.17 6.35
C ALA A 497 -1.52 14.72 7.10
N GLY A 498 -2.70 15.10 6.62
CA GLY A 498 -3.96 14.71 7.22
C GLY A 498 -4.19 13.20 7.23
N SER A 499 -3.80 12.52 6.16
CA SER A 499 -3.97 11.07 6.04
C SER A 499 -2.97 10.25 6.87
N SER A 500 -1.92 10.86 7.39
CA SER A 500 -0.88 10.14 8.13
C SER A 500 -1.28 9.77 9.57
N TRP A 501 -2.39 10.27 10.07
CA TRP A 501 -2.83 9.98 11.45
C TRP A 501 -4.35 9.76 11.60
N TYR A 502 -5.12 9.74 10.52
CA TYR A 502 -6.58 9.69 10.57
C TYR A 502 -7.12 8.48 11.35
N PHE A 503 -6.46 7.34 11.27
CA PHE A 503 -6.83 6.13 12.00
C PHE A 503 -6.78 6.32 13.53
N LEU A 504 -5.96 7.25 14.02
CA LEU A 504 -5.93 7.64 15.44
C LEU A 504 -7.18 8.45 15.80
N ARG A 505 -7.54 9.40 14.96
CA ARG A 505 -8.69 10.28 15.21
C ARG A 505 -10.01 9.53 15.26
N TYR A 506 -10.17 8.50 14.45
CA TYR A 506 -11.36 7.65 14.49
C TYR A 506 -11.62 7.03 15.87
N THR A 507 -10.60 6.82 16.66
CA THR A 507 -10.75 6.22 18.00
C THR A 507 -11.46 7.12 18.97
N ASP A 508 -11.40 8.44 18.76
CA ASP A 508 -12.01 9.46 19.62
C ASP A 508 -12.18 10.79 18.86
N PRO A 509 -13.07 10.82 17.85
CA PRO A 509 -13.11 11.92 16.87
C PRO A 509 -13.65 13.24 17.40
N HIS A 510 -14.33 13.23 18.54
CA HIS A 510 -14.93 14.42 19.13
C HIS A 510 -14.12 15.00 20.29
N ASN A 511 -12.94 14.48 20.57
CA ASN A 511 -12.07 14.97 21.61
C ASN A 511 -11.55 16.36 21.26
N THR A 512 -11.74 17.33 22.16
CA THR A 512 -11.29 18.72 21.97
C THR A 512 -9.97 19.00 22.67
N GLU A 513 -9.53 18.14 23.57
CA GLU A 513 -8.35 18.34 24.42
C GLU A 513 -7.08 17.69 23.87
N THR A 514 -7.25 16.57 23.17
CA THR A 514 -6.16 15.81 22.55
C THR A 514 -6.60 15.26 21.19
N LEU A 515 -5.66 14.75 20.40
CA LEU A 515 -6.00 14.11 19.13
C LEU A 515 -6.91 12.87 19.32
N ALA A 516 -6.76 12.20 20.47
CA ALA A 516 -7.61 11.11 20.96
C ALA A 516 -7.19 10.81 22.41
N SER A 517 -8.10 10.32 23.23
CA SER A 517 -7.79 9.98 24.62
C SER A 517 -6.80 8.81 24.69
N GLN A 518 -5.98 8.78 25.72
CA GLN A 518 -5.05 7.67 25.95
C GLN A 518 -5.79 6.34 26.15
N GLU A 519 -6.93 6.38 26.79
CA GLU A 519 -7.77 5.19 26.98
C GLU A 519 -8.28 4.62 25.66
N ALA A 520 -8.79 5.47 24.78
CA ALA A 520 -9.24 5.05 23.45
C ALA A 520 -8.09 4.51 22.59
N LEU A 521 -6.95 5.19 22.58
CA LEU A 521 -5.78 4.75 21.83
C LEU A 521 -5.26 3.39 22.32
N LYS A 522 -5.18 3.17 23.62
CA LYS A 522 -4.74 1.89 24.20
C LYS A 522 -5.68 0.73 23.84
N TYR A 523 -6.96 1.02 23.77
CA TYR A 523 -7.95 0.00 23.46
C TYR A 523 -7.97 -0.38 21.99
N TRP A 524 -7.99 0.60 21.08
CA TRP A 524 -8.22 0.37 19.67
C TRP A 524 -6.97 0.01 18.87
N LEU A 525 -5.79 0.51 19.28
CA LEU A 525 -4.56 0.30 18.51
C LEU A 525 -3.81 -0.97 18.92
N PRO A 526 -3.08 -1.60 18.00
CA PRO A 526 -2.96 -1.26 16.57
C PRO A 526 -4.24 -1.59 15.78
N VAL A 527 -4.37 -1.00 14.59
CA VAL A 527 -5.41 -1.40 13.63
C VAL A 527 -5.24 -2.89 13.33
N ASP A 528 -6.30 -3.67 13.46
CA ASP A 528 -6.23 -5.12 13.29
C ASP A 528 -6.04 -5.51 11.83
N TRP A 529 -6.79 -4.90 10.94
CA TRP A 529 -6.69 -5.17 9.51
C TRP A 529 -6.90 -3.89 8.70
N TYR A 530 -5.89 -3.53 7.91
CA TYR A 530 -5.92 -2.40 7.00
C TYR A 530 -5.81 -2.87 5.56
N ASN A 531 -6.76 -2.50 4.71
CA ASN A 531 -6.72 -2.81 3.29
C ASN A 531 -6.71 -1.54 2.45
N GLY A 532 -5.89 -1.54 1.41
CA GLY A 532 -5.80 -0.41 0.50
C GLY A 532 -5.06 -0.73 -0.79
N GLY A 533 -4.91 0.27 -1.65
CA GLY A 533 -4.25 0.13 -2.93
C GLY A 533 -2.74 -0.03 -2.82
N MET A 534 -2.15 -0.74 -3.78
CA MET A 534 -0.69 -0.93 -3.84
C MET A 534 0.06 0.37 -4.14
N GLU A 535 -0.57 1.33 -4.80
CA GLU A 535 0.00 2.65 -5.12
C GLU A 535 0.42 3.45 -3.89
N HIS A 536 -0.19 3.18 -2.73
CA HIS A 536 0.10 3.88 -1.48
C HIS A 536 1.24 3.27 -0.67
N THR A 537 1.84 2.18 -1.13
CA THR A 537 2.87 1.45 -0.38
C THR A 537 4.05 2.34 0.02
N THR A 538 4.52 3.19 -0.88
CA THR A 538 5.65 4.11 -0.66
C THR A 538 5.21 5.56 -0.45
N LEU A 539 3.93 5.81 -0.38
CA LEU A 539 3.32 7.13 -0.13
C LEU A 539 2.65 7.14 1.25
N HIS A 540 1.32 7.12 1.27
CA HIS A 540 0.52 7.17 2.51
C HIS A 540 0.97 6.15 3.56
N LEU A 541 1.19 4.90 3.17
CA LEU A 541 1.51 3.83 4.11
C LEU A 541 2.86 4.08 4.80
N LEU A 542 3.85 4.53 4.04
CA LEU A 542 5.17 4.86 4.58
C LEU A 542 5.11 6.09 5.49
N TYR A 543 4.43 7.15 5.06
CA TYR A 543 4.30 8.39 5.82
C TYR A 543 3.52 8.19 7.13
N SER A 544 2.43 7.44 7.09
CA SER A 544 1.64 7.15 8.29
C SER A 544 2.41 6.29 9.30
N ARG A 545 3.22 5.35 8.82
CA ARG A 545 4.11 4.57 9.69
C ARG A 545 5.19 5.44 10.34
N PHE A 546 5.76 6.37 9.60
CA PHE A 546 6.73 7.33 10.12
C PHE A 546 6.10 8.20 11.21
N TRP A 547 4.97 8.82 10.95
CA TRP A 547 4.30 9.67 11.93
C TRP A 547 3.91 8.87 13.18
N HIS A 548 3.42 7.66 13.00
CA HIS A 548 3.02 6.81 14.12
C HIS A 548 4.22 6.43 15.00
N ARG A 549 5.33 6.05 14.40
CA ARG A 549 6.56 5.73 15.15
C ARG A 549 7.11 6.94 15.89
N PHE A 550 7.02 8.12 15.27
CA PHE A 550 7.35 9.36 15.96
C PHE A 550 6.44 9.60 17.15
N LEU A 551 5.13 9.45 16.98
CA LEU A 551 4.17 9.62 18.08
C LEU A 551 4.37 8.57 19.19
N TYR A 552 4.81 7.38 18.83
CA TYR A 552 5.21 6.36 19.81
C TYR A 552 6.41 6.82 20.64
N ASP A 553 7.42 7.37 20.01
CA ASP A 553 8.59 7.93 20.72
C ASP A 553 8.20 9.12 21.61
N GLN A 554 7.17 9.87 21.24
CA GLN A 554 6.60 10.97 22.03
C GLN A 554 5.60 10.47 23.10
N LYS A 555 5.40 9.17 23.24
CA LYS A 555 4.47 8.54 24.19
C LYS A 555 3.00 8.92 23.98
N VAL A 556 2.63 9.28 22.78
CA VAL A 556 1.25 9.60 22.40
C VAL A 556 0.45 8.35 22.08
N VAL A 557 1.06 7.36 21.42
CA VAL A 557 0.42 6.11 21.01
C VAL A 557 1.03 4.91 21.73
N PRO A 558 0.26 3.82 21.94
CA PRO A 558 0.66 2.71 22.80
C PRO A 558 1.57 1.68 22.15
N CYS A 559 1.68 1.69 20.81
CA CYS A 559 2.38 0.67 20.04
C CYS A 559 3.23 1.30 18.93
N PRO A 560 4.35 0.66 18.54
CA PRO A 560 5.27 1.26 17.58
C PRO A 560 4.77 1.21 16.13
N GLU A 561 3.91 0.25 15.76
CA GLU A 561 3.35 0.13 14.41
C GLU A 561 1.85 0.41 14.40
N PRO A 562 1.36 1.15 13.40
CA PRO A 562 -0.05 1.56 13.36
C PRO A 562 -1.00 0.43 12.97
N TYR A 563 -0.53 -0.48 12.11
CA TYR A 563 -1.36 -1.53 11.52
C TYR A 563 -0.71 -2.89 11.77
N GLN A 564 -1.51 -3.86 12.24
CA GLN A 564 -1.02 -5.22 12.44
C GLN A 564 -1.00 -6.02 11.14
N LYS A 565 -2.04 -5.88 10.32
CA LYS A 565 -2.18 -6.58 9.05
C LYS A 565 -2.47 -5.60 7.92
N ARG A 566 -1.74 -5.71 6.82
CA ARG A 566 -1.97 -4.92 5.60
C ARG A 566 -2.13 -5.85 4.41
N THR A 567 -3.23 -5.69 3.70
CA THR A 567 -3.54 -6.38 2.45
C THR A 567 -3.86 -5.38 1.35
N SER A 568 -3.90 -5.85 0.12
CA SER A 568 -4.25 -5.04 -1.04
C SER A 568 -5.27 -5.77 -1.92
N HIS A 569 -6.01 -4.99 -2.68
CA HIS A 569 -7.03 -5.48 -3.61
C HIS A 569 -6.57 -5.28 -5.06
N GLY A 570 -7.10 -6.10 -5.95
CA GLY A 570 -6.90 -5.96 -7.39
C GLY A 570 -7.81 -4.88 -7.99
N MET A 571 -7.41 -4.37 -9.13
CA MET A 571 -8.14 -3.34 -9.86
C MET A 571 -9.32 -3.96 -10.63
N ILE A 572 -10.47 -3.28 -10.63
CA ILE A 572 -11.58 -3.59 -11.52
C ILE A 572 -11.36 -2.85 -12.83
N LEU A 573 -11.27 -3.61 -13.91
CA LEU A 573 -11.07 -3.12 -15.26
C LEU A 573 -12.42 -3.00 -15.99
N GLY A 574 -12.46 -2.24 -17.10
CA GLY A 574 -13.61 -2.22 -18.00
C GLY A 574 -13.82 -3.59 -18.67
N GLU A 575 -14.94 -3.75 -19.36
CA GLU A 575 -15.30 -5.02 -20.04
C GLU A 575 -14.25 -5.48 -21.04
N ASN A 576 -13.51 -4.58 -21.65
CA ASN A 576 -12.43 -4.86 -22.59
C ASN A 576 -11.07 -5.13 -21.93
N GLY A 577 -10.99 -5.19 -20.59
CA GLY A 577 -9.75 -5.38 -19.86
C GLY A 577 -8.89 -4.14 -19.72
N GLU A 578 -9.37 -2.97 -20.10
CA GLU A 578 -8.66 -1.69 -19.93
C GLU A 578 -9.04 -1.00 -18.61
N LYS A 579 -8.08 -0.25 -18.07
CA LYS A 579 -8.32 0.56 -16.89
C LYS A 579 -9.52 1.51 -17.13
N MET A 580 -10.43 1.56 -16.16
CA MET A 580 -11.55 2.51 -16.19
C MET A 580 -11.04 3.94 -16.06
N SER A 581 -11.41 4.80 -17.00
CA SER A 581 -11.12 6.22 -16.92
C SER A 581 -12.22 7.03 -17.65
N LYS A 582 -12.43 8.26 -17.20
CA LYS A 582 -13.38 9.18 -17.82
C LYS A 582 -13.06 9.44 -19.30
N SER A 583 -11.77 9.57 -19.62
CA SER A 583 -11.31 9.81 -20.99
C SER A 583 -11.59 8.63 -21.93
N ARG A 584 -11.67 7.41 -21.41
CA ARG A 584 -11.99 6.20 -22.18
C ARG A 584 -13.49 5.95 -22.28
N GLY A 585 -14.31 6.64 -21.49
CA GLY A 585 -15.76 6.46 -21.48
C GLY A 585 -16.23 5.09 -20.99
N ASN A 586 -15.39 4.35 -20.27
CA ASN A 586 -15.65 2.98 -19.80
C ASN A 586 -15.90 2.87 -18.29
N VAL A 587 -16.11 3.99 -17.60
CA VAL A 587 -16.41 4.01 -16.17
C VAL A 587 -17.82 3.50 -15.92
N VAL A 588 -17.97 2.52 -15.02
CA VAL A 588 -19.26 2.05 -14.55
C VAL A 588 -19.57 2.70 -13.21
N ASN A 589 -20.75 3.37 -13.14
CA ASN A 589 -21.20 4.03 -11.93
C ASN A 589 -21.94 3.02 -11.04
N PRO A 590 -21.53 2.86 -9.76
CA PRO A 590 -22.21 1.95 -8.85
C PRO A 590 -23.67 2.32 -8.62
N ASP A 591 -24.06 3.60 -8.75
CA ASP A 591 -25.46 4.04 -8.61
C ASP A 591 -26.38 3.36 -9.63
N ASP A 592 -25.90 3.15 -10.86
CA ASP A 592 -26.66 2.47 -11.91
C ASP A 592 -26.91 1.00 -11.55
N ILE A 593 -25.91 0.35 -11.00
CA ILE A 593 -25.99 -1.05 -10.59
C ILE A 593 -26.94 -1.20 -9.38
N VAL A 594 -26.81 -0.31 -8.41
CA VAL A 594 -27.71 -0.29 -7.23
C VAL A 594 -29.16 -0.07 -7.64
N ARG A 595 -29.41 0.88 -8.55
CA ARG A 595 -30.76 1.18 -9.07
C ARG A 595 -31.35 -0.01 -9.83
N ASP A 596 -30.58 -0.62 -10.72
CA ASP A 596 -31.08 -1.61 -11.67
C ASP A 596 -31.10 -3.04 -11.09
N TYR A 597 -30.17 -3.38 -10.20
CA TYR A 597 -29.98 -4.73 -9.66
C TYR A 597 -30.01 -4.81 -8.14
N GLY A 598 -29.90 -3.70 -7.44
CA GLY A 598 -29.87 -3.64 -5.98
C GLY A 598 -28.44 -3.70 -5.39
N ALA A 599 -28.28 -3.13 -4.20
CA ALA A 599 -27.00 -3.05 -3.51
C ALA A 599 -26.40 -4.44 -3.21
N ASP A 600 -27.22 -5.39 -2.81
CA ASP A 600 -26.75 -6.75 -2.51
C ASP A 600 -26.18 -7.46 -3.73
N THR A 601 -26.71 -7.19 -4.92
CA THR A 601 -26.17 -7.70 -6.18
C THR A 601 -24.79 -7.12 -6.47
N LEU A 602 -24.62 -5.81 -6.31
CA LEU A 602 -23.34 -5.16 -6.47
C LEU A 602 -22.30 -5.74 -5.50
N ARG A 603 -22.63 -5.83 -4.24
CA ARG A 603 -21.75 -6.38 -3.20
C ARG A 603 -21.34 -7.81 -3.50
N THR A 604 -22.31 -8.65 -3.88
CA THR A 604 -22.04 -10.05 -4.23
C THR A 604 -21.12 -10.16 -5.44
N TYR A 605 -21.39 -9.40 -6.48
CA TYR A 605 -20.58 -9.43 -7.70
C TYR A 605 -19.15 -8.93 -7.47
N GLU A 606 -18.98 -7.84 -6.72
CA GLU A 606 -17.65 -7.29 -6.38
C GLU A 606 -16.76 -8.35 -5.68
N MET A 607 -17.37 -9.22 -4.90
CA MET A 607 -16.65 -10.26 -4.16
C MET A 607 -16.50 -11.57 -4.94
N PHE A 608 -17.36 -11.81 -5.92
CA PHE A 608 -17.36 -13.03 -6.72
C PHE A 608 -16.51 -12.98 -7.97
N ILE A 609 -16.16 -11.80 -8.45
CA ILE A 609 -15.51 -11.54 -9.74
C ILE A 609 -14.08 -12.11 -9.89
N GLY A 610 -13.60 -12.89 -8.97
CA GLY A 610 -12.28 -13.51 -9.02
C GLY A 610 -11.52 -13.36 -7.70
N ALA A 611 -10.23 -13.69 -7.72
CA ALA A 611 -9.38 -13.54 -6.55
C ALA A 611 -9.31 -12.06 -6.15
N PHE A 612 -9.39 -11.79 -4.86
CA PHE A 612 -9.49 -10.43 -4.32
C PHE A 612 -8.29 -9.55 -4.69
N ASP A 613 -7.10 -10.11 -4.68
CA ASP A 613 -5.83 -9.42 -4.96
C ASP A 613 -5.48 -9.33 -6.46
N ALA A 614 -6.29 -9.94 -7.32
CA ALA A 614 -6.07 -9.95 -8.77
C ALA A 614 -6.96 -8.92 -9.48
N ALA A 615 -6.47 -8.38 -10.59
CA ALA A 615 -7.28 -7.56 -11.47
C ALA A 615 -8.36 -8.42 -12.14
N ALA A 616 -9.55 -7.84 -12.32
CA ALA A 616 -10.67 -8.52 -12.95
C ALA A 616 -11.46 -7.54 -13.83
N SER A 617 -11.93 -8.04 -14.98
CA SER A 617 -12.75 -7.24 -15.89
C SER A 617 -14.21 -7.25 -15.47
N TRP A 618 -14.84 -6.08 -15.49
CA TRP A 618 -16.27 -5.93 -15.22
C TRP A 618 -17.10 -6.66 -16.27
N SER A 619 -18.14 -7.38 -15.84
CA SER A 619 -19.05 -8.11 -16.73
C SER A 619 -20.51 -7.90 -16.30
N GLU A 620 -21.31 -7.29 -17.16
CA GLU A 620 -22.75 -7.11 -16.96
C GLU A 620 -23.46 -8.46 -16.79
N ASP A 621 -23.07 -9.48 -17.56
CA ASP A 621 -23.63 -10.84 -17.44
C ASP A 621 -23.33 -11.46 -16.07
N GLY A 622 -22.14 -11.19 -15.53
CA GLY A 622 -21.78 -11.61 -14.18
C GLY A 622 -22.66 -10.97 -13.11
N VAL A 623 -22.96 -9.68 -13.25
CA VAL A 623 -23.89 -8.95 -12.37
C VAL A 623 -25.29 -9.59 -12.41
N LYS A 624 -25.80 -9.87 -13.60
CA LYS A 624 -27.09 -10.56 -13.79
C LYS A 624 -27.10 -11.95 -13.15
N GLY A 625 -25.98 -12.67 -13.26
CA GLY A 625 -25.80 -13.97 -12.61
C GLY A 625 -25.92 -13.88 -11.09
N CYS A 626 -25.32 -12.89 -10.48
CA CYS A 626 -25.43 -12.64 -9.04
C CYS A 626 -26.85 -12.24 -8.63
N ARG A 627 -27.56 -11.47 -9.46
CA ARG A 627 -28.96 -11.14 -9.19
C ARG A 627 -29.84 -12.41 -9.22
N ARG A 628 -29.63 -13.29 -10.20
CA ARG A 628 -30.35 -14.58 -10.25
C ARG A 628 -30.08 -15.44 -9.03
N PHE A 629 -28.83 -15.46 -8.56
CA PHE A 629 -28.47 -16.14 -7.32
C PHE A 629 -29.28 -15.63 -6.13
N LEU A 630 -29.34 -14.31 -5.93
CA LEU A 630 -30.10 -13.71 -4.83
C LEU A 630 -31.62 -13.94 -4.97
N ASP A 631 -32.16 -13.93 -6.18
CA ASP A 631 -33.59 -14.26 -6.42
C ASP A 631 -33.89 -15.70 -6.02
N ARG A 632 -32.95 -16.62 -6.28
CA ARG A 632 -33.08 -18.01 -5.84
C ARG A 632 -32.98 -18.18 -4.33
N VAL A 633 -32.09 -17.40 -3.69
CA VAL A 633 -32.01 -17.37 -2.21
C VAL A 633 -33.34 -16.94 -1.61
N TRP A 634 -33.96 -15.91 -2.16
CA TRP A 634 -35.25 -15.41 -1.70
C TRP A 634 -36.32 -16.52 -1.69
N LYS A 635 -36.34 -17.40 -2.68
CA LYS A 635 -37.28 -18.49 -2.81
C LYS A 635 -37.08 -19.63 -1.81
N LEU A 636 -35.95 -19.68 -1.09
CA LEU A 636 -35.71 -20.73 -0.09
C LEU A 636 -36.75 -20.73 1.03
N GLN A 637 -37.34 -19.57 1.35
CA GLN A 637 -38.41 -19.50 2.35
C GLN A 637 -39.67 -20.33 1.98
N ASP A 638 -39.87 -20.58 0.68
CA ASP A 638 -41.03 -21.36 0.19
C ASP A 638 -40.91 -22.87 0.45
N ILE A 639 -39.69 -23.36 0.67
CA ILE A 639 -39.37 -24.77 0.94
C ILE A 639 -38.98 -25.04 2.39
N MET A 640 -39.08 -24.05 3.26
CA MET A 640 -38.69 -24.13 4.67
C MET A 640 -39.75 -24.89 5.48
N THR A 641 -39.31 -25.80 6.34
CA THR A 641 -40.13 -26.43 7.40
C THR A 641 -39.84 -25.76 8.74
N ASP A 642 -40.62 -26.10 9.79
CA ASP A 642 -40.46 -25.48 11.11
C ASP A 642 -39.44 -26.18 12.02
N GLU A 643 -38.71 -27.18 11.53
CA GLU A 643 -37.71 -27.91 12.29
C GLU A 643 -36.49 -27.00 12.56
N GLU A 644 -35.98 -26.97 13.80
CA GLU A 644 -34.95 -26.07 14.26
C GLU A 644 -33.50 -26.55 14.01
N GLY A 645 -33.28 -27.86 13.95
CA GLY A 645 -31.95 -28.43 13.73
C GLY A 645 -31.58 -28.62 12.27
N PHE A 646 -30.42 -29.18 12.03
CA PHE A 646 -30.05 -29.66 10.69
C PHE A 646 -30.61 -31.06 10.46
N SER A 647 -31.09 -31.32 9.25
CA SER A 647 -31.46 -32.64 8.81
C SER A 647 -30.23 -33.53 8.65
N LYS A 648 -30.42 -34.83 8.73
CA LYS A 648 -29.36 -35.81 8.47
C LYS A 648 -28.76 -35.65 7.06
N GLU A 649 -29.60 -35.30 6.11
CA GLU A 649 -29.19 -35.07 4.71
C GLU A 649 -28.17 -33.97 4.59
N PHE A 650 -28.30 -32.86 5.34
CA PHE A 650 -27.49 -31.67 5.19
C PHE A 650 -26.53 -31.41 6.35
N GLU A 651 -26.53 -32.20 7.42
CA GLU A 651 -25.71 -31.97 8.60
C GLU A 651 -24.21 -31.78 8.24
N THR A 652 -23.66 -32.73 7.52
CA THR A 652 -22.24 -32.66 7.10
C THR A 652 -21.97 -31.46 6.19
N LYS A 653 -22.82 -31.26 5.18
CA LYS A 653 -22.67 -30.13 4.24
C LYS A 653 -22.81 -28.78 4.94
N MET A 654 -23.69 -28.65 5.94
CA MET A 654 -23.84 -27.43 6.72
C MET A 654 -22.61 -27.15 7.53
N HIS A 655 -22.03 -28.12 8.22
CA HIS A 655 -20.80 -27.96 8.98
C HIS A 655 -19.62 -27.65 8.07
N GLN A 656 -19.50 -28.28 6.92
CA GLN A 656 -18.50 -27.99 5.90
C GLN A 656 -18.64 -26.54 5.37
N THR A 657 -19.87 -26.09 5.13
CA THR A 657 -20.17 -24.75 4.64
C THR A 657 -19.83 -23.69 5.68
N ILE A 658 -20.21 -23.89 6.94
CA ILE A 658 -19.83 -22.99 8.04
C ILE A 658 -18.31 -22.84 8.12
N LYS A 659 -17.60 -23.95 8.13
CA LYS A 659 -16.13 -23.99 8.20
C LYS A 659 -15.49 -23.20 7.04
N LYS A 660 -15.91 -23.50 5.80
CA LYS A 660 -15.34 -22.90 4.61
C LYS A 660 -15.64 -21.42 4.52
N VAL A 661 -16.87 -21.00 4.71
CA VAL A 661 -17.27 -19.59 4.64
C VAL A 661 -16.56 -18.78 5.73
N SER A 662 -16.51 -19.31 6.96
CA SER A 662 -15.83 -18.65 8.09
C SER A 662 -14.34 -18.44 7.81
N PHE A 663 -13.67 -19.45 7.28
CA PHE A 663 -12.26 -19.36 6.89
C PHE A 663 -12.04 -18.39 5.73
N ASP A 664 -12.86 -18.51 4.69
CA ASP A 664 -12.68 -17.75 3.45
C ASP A 664 -12.88 -16.24 3.67
N TYR A 665 -13.84 -15.83 4.52
CA TYR A 665 -14.06 -14.43 4.84
C TYR A 665 -12.86 -13.80 5.56
N GLU A 666 -12.13 -14.57 6.35
CA GLU A 666 -10.95 -14.08 7.06
C GLU A 666 -9.66 -14.14 6.23
N ASN A 667 -9.69 -14.82 5.09
CA ASN A 667 -8.52 -15.06 4.25
C ASN A 667 -8.66 -14.47 2.83
N LEU A 668 -9.54 -13.48 2.64
CA LEU A 668 -9.76 -12.79 1.37
C LEU A 668 -10.20 -13.70 0.22
N LYS A 669 -10.82 -14.84 0.56
CA LYS A 669 -11.31 -15.82 -0.41
C LYS A 669 -12.83 -15.70 -0.60
N TYR A 670 -13.29 -14.49 -0.82
CA TYR A 670 -14.73 -14.19 -0.92
C TYR A 670 -15.40 -14.90 -2.09
N ASN A 671 -14.71 -15.02 -3.23
CA ASN A 671 -15.22 -15.71 -4.40
C ASN A 671 -15.51 -17.19 -4.11
N THR A 672 -14.64 -17.87 -3.37
CA THR A 672 -14.83 -19.28 -3.01
C THR A 672 -15.91 -19.46 -1.92
N ALA A 673 -16.02 -18.49 -0.99
CA ALA A 673 -17.10 -18.48 -0.01
C ALA A 673 -18.47 -18.39 -0.68
N ILE A 674 -18.61 -17.45 -1.62
CA ILE A 674 -19.86 -17.26 -2.37
C ILE A 674 -20.16 -18.49 -3.24
N ALA A 675 -19.14 -19.07 -3.87
CA ALA A 675 -19.30 -20.31 -4.64
C ALA A 675 -19.80 -21.47 -3.76
N GLN A 676 -19.32 -21.58 -2.52
CA GLN A 676 -19.80 -22.57 -1.56
C GLN A 676 -21.28 -22.35 -1.20
N LEU A 677 -21.68 -21.08 -1.03
CA LEU A 677 -23.07 -20.73 -0.76
C LEU A 677 -23.96 -21.00 -1.98
N MET A 678 -23.46 -20.81 -3.18
CA MET A 678 -24.18 -21.19 -4.42
C MET A 678 -24.37 -22.71 -4.51
N THR A 679 -23.34 -23.47 -4.17
CA THR A 679 -23.39 -24.93 -4.14
C THR A 679 -24.44 -25.42 -3.12
N MET A 680 -24.46 -24.84 -1.92
CA MET A 680 -25.43 -25.17 -0.90
C MET A 680 -26.86 -24.82 -1.34
N LEU A 681 -27.04 -23.69 -2.00
CA LEU A 681 -28.32 -23.29 -2.59
C LEU A 681 -28.81 -24.30 -3.62
N ASN A 682 -27.93 -24.79 -4.48
CA ASN A 682 -28.28 -25.83 -5.46
C ASN A 682 -28.72 -27.11 -4.79
N ASP A 683 -28.04 -27.54 -3.73
CA ASP A 683 -28.42 -28.74 -2.96
C ASP A 683 -29.76 -28.57 -2.28
N PHE A 684 -30.04 -27.43 -1.70
CA PHE A 684 -31.32 -27.09 -1.09
C PHE A 684 -32.46 -27.09 -2.13
N SER A 685 -32.23 -26.46 -3.26
CA SER A 685 -33.22 -26.39 -4.34
C SER A 685 -33.57 -27.77 -4.92
N LYS A 686 -32.52 -28.61 -5.08
CA LYS A 686 -32.69 -29.98 -5.55
C LYS A 686 -33.50 -30.83 -4.58
N ALA A 687 -33.22 -30.67 -3.28
CA ALA A 687 -33.96 -31.41 -2.22
C ALA A 687 -35.45 -30.97 -2.11
N GLY A 688 -35.74 -29.71 -2.42
CA GLY A 688 -37.06 -29.14 -2.38
C GLY A 688 -37.66 -28.97 -0.97
N LYS A 689 -36.84 -29.19 0.07
CA LYS A 689 -37.24 -29.09 1.48
C LYS A 689 -36.02 -28.83 2.35
N ILE A 690 -36.10 -27.83 3.20
CA ILE A 690 -35.04 -27.48 4.16
C ILE A 690 -35.65 -27.19 5.53
N THR A 691 -34.87 -27.32 6.59
CA THR A 691 -35.30 -26.96 7.95
C THR A 691 -35.16 -25.46 8.17
N ARG A 692 -35.88 -24.93 9.18
CA ARG A 692 -35.70 -23.53 9.63
C ARG A 692 -34.28 -23.29 10.11
N GLY A 693 -33.67 -24.22 10.84
CA GLY A 693 -32.29 -24.14 11.30
C GLY A 693 -31.29 -24.06 10.16
N GLU A 694 -31.50 -24.79 9.08
CA GLU A 694 -30.67 -24.74 7.86
C GLU A 694 -30.78 -23.37 7.18
N LEU A 695 -31.99 -22.85 7.00
CA LEU A 695 -32.19 -21.54 6.40
C LEU A 695 -31.62 -20.41 7.25
N LYS A 696 -31.85 -20.43 8.57
CA LYS A 696 -31.30 -19.45 9.50
C LYS A 696 -29.77 -19.38 9.42
N THR A 697 -29.14 -20.53 9.47
CA THR A 697 -27.66 -20.60 9.36
C THR A 697 -27.17 -20.09 8.00
N TYR A 698 -27.82 -20.49 6.93
CA TYR A 698 -27.50 -20.00 5.58
C TYR A 698 -27.61 -18.48 5.48
N LEU A 699 -28.67 -17.89 6.02
CA LEU A 699 -28.88 -16.45 6.02
C LEU A 699 -27.81 -15.72 6.83
N ILE A 700 -27.39 -16.26 7.97
CA ILE A 700 -26.31 -15.68 8.77
C ILE A 700 -24.99 -15.70 7.99
N LEU A 701 -24.66 -16.81 7.33
CA LEU A 701 -23.43 -16.94 6.55
C LEU A 701 -23.41 -15.98 5.34
N LEU A 702 -24.55 -15.76 4.71
CA LEU A 702 -24.68 -14.86 3.56
C LEU A 702 -24.81 -13.39 3.96
N ASN A 703 -25.27 -13.09 5.16
CA ASN A 703 -25.57 -11.71 5.62
C ASN A 703 -24.41 -10.74 5.39
N PRO A 704 -23.16 -11.06 5.70
CA PRO A 704 -22.06 -10.10 5.47
C PRO A 704 -21.92 -9.68 4.01
N VAL A 705 -22.25 -10.53 3.07
CA VAL A 705 -22.18 -10.24 1.63
C VAL A 705 -23.45 -9.52 1.17
N ALA A 706 -24.63 -10.01 1.55
CA ALA A 706 -25.93 -9.52 1.11
C ALA A 706 -26.83 -9.17 2.30
N PRO A 707 -26.51 -8.09 3.03
CA PRO A 707 -27.15 -7.80 4.31
C PRO A 707 -28.64 -7.43 4.20
N HIS A 708 -29.06 -6.81 3.11
CA HIS A 708 -30.45 -6.32 2.97
C HIS A 708 -31.43 -7.49 2.78
N ILE A 709 -31.17 -8.35 1.81
CA ILE A 709 -32.05 -9.51 1.53
C ILE A 709 -32.10 -10.47 2.70
N THR A 710 -30.98 -10.70 3.36
CA THR A 710 -30.92 -11.64 4.49
C THR A 710 -31.64 -11.12 5.72
N GLU A 711 -31.53 -9.83 6.03
CA GLU A 711 -32.33 -9.18 7.09
C GLU A 711 -33.82 -9.23 6.77
N GLU A 712 -34.21 -8.96 5.54
CA GLU A 712 -35.59 -8.99 5.11
C GLU A 712 -36.18 -10.40 5.23
N MET A 713 -35.47 -11.43 4.81
CA MET A 713 -35.90 -12.82 4.93
C MET A 713 -35.98 -13.27 6.39
N TRP A 714 -35.05 -12.84 7.24
CA TRP A 714 -35.05 -13.14 8.67
C TRP A 714 -36.34 -12.66 9.32
N GLU A 715 -36.77 -11.46 9.03
CA GLU A 715 -38.03 -10.90 9.48
C GLU A 715 -39.23 -11.65 8.87
N ALA A 716 -39.20 -11.93 7.58
CA ALA A 716 -40.26 -12.57 6.83
C ALA A 716 -40.56 -13.99 7.33
N ILE A 717 -39.54 -14.73 7.78
CA ILE A 717 -39.78 -16.09 8.34
C ILE A 717 -40.22 -16.07 9.80
N GLY A 718 -40.40 -14.86 10.40
CA GLY A 718 -40.95 -14.70 11.73
C GLY A 718 -39.95 -14.81 12.89
N GLU A 719 -38.66 -14.71 12.63
CA GLU A 719 -37.64 -14.73 13.68
C GLU A 719 -37.66 -13.45 14.52
N ASN A 720 -37.38 -13.58 15.80
CA ASN A 720 -37.28 -12.47 16.73
C ASN A 720 -35.93 -11.78 16.63
N GLY A 721 -35.90 -10.45 16.84
CA GLY A 721 -34.67 -9.66 16.76
C GLY A 721 -34.19 -9.42 15.35
N ARG A 722 -33.02 -8.86 15.23
CA ARG A 722 -32.37 -8.61 13.92
C ARG A 722 -31.32 -9.68 13.64
N LEU A 723 -31.11 -9.98 12.36
CA LEU A 723 -30.08 -10.94 11.95
C LEU A 723 -28.69 -10.50 12.38
N TYR A 724 -28.37 -9.20 12.23
CA TYR A 724 -27.07 -8.68 12.62
C TYR A 724 -26.74 -8.84 14.12
N GLN A 725 -27.75 -9.06 14.97
CA GLN A 725 -27.59 -9.29 16.41
C GLN A 725 -27.36 -10.76 16.76
N GLN A 726 -27.44 -11.66 15.79
CA GLN A 726 -27.26 -13.08 16.02
C GLN A 726 -25.78 -13.44 16.19
N THR A 727 -25.53 -14.62 16.75
CA THR A 727 -24.18 -15.15 16.92
C THR A 727 -23.74 -15.88 15.66
N TRP A 728 -22.49 -15.65 15.24
CA TRP A 728 -21.89 -16.37 14.11
C TRP A 728 -21.90 -17.87 14.38
N PRO A 729 -22.35 -18.72 13.44
CA PRO A 729 -22.46 -20.15 13.69
C PRO A 729 -21.09 -20.82 13.81
N GLU A 730 -21.03 -21.77 14.72
CA GLU A 730 -19.86 -22.64 14.90
C GLU A 730 -20.09 -23.99 14.19
N TYR A 731 -18.99 -24.60 13.76
CA TYR A 731 -19.01 -25.92 13.17
C TYR A 731 -18.37 -26.95 14.09
N ASP A 732 -18.84 -28.20 13.99
CA ASP A 732 -18.24 -29.34 14.66
C ASP A 732 -17.32 -30.04 13.65
N GLU A 733 -16.03 -30.08 13.94
CA GLU A 733 -15.03 -30.67 13.04
C GLU A 733 -15.32 -32.14 12.77
N ALA A 734 -15.81 -32.88 13.75
CA ALA A 734 -16.17 -34.27 13.59
C ALA A 734 -17.32 -34.52 12.59
N LYS A 735 -18.19 -33.51 12.43
CA LYS A 735 -19.31 -33.55 11.50
C LYS A 735 -18.99 -33.03 10.09
N THR A 736 -17.79 -32.53 9.88
CA THR A 736 -17.34 -32.10 8.55
C THR A 736 -16.88 -33.27 7.68
N VAL A 737 -16.63 -34.43 8.30
CA VAL A 737 -16.19 -35.63 7.60
C VAL A 737 -17.40 -36.43 7.18
N GLU A 738 -17.51 -36.74 5.89
CA GLU A 738 -18.57 -37.62 5.39
C GLU A 738 -18.39 -39.00 5.96
N SER A 739 -19.44 -39.51 6.61
CA SER A 739 -19.49 -40.88 7.13
C SER A 739 -19.74 -41.94 6.03
N THR A 740 -20.18 -41.47 4.86
CA THR A 740 -20.45 -42.32 3.69
C THR A 740 -19.72 -41.80 2.46
N VAL A 741 -19.45 -42.72 1.54
CA VAL A 741 -18.84 -42.41 0.25
C VAL A 741 -19.64 -43.14 -0.84
N GLU A 742 -19.86 -42.47 -1.99
CA GLU A 742 -20.44 -43.08 -3.17
C GLU A 742 -19.34 -43.76 -3.98
N ILE A 743 -19.57 -45.04 -4.31
CA ILE A 743 -18.65 -45.81 -5.13
C ILE A 743 -19.37 -46.40 -6.34
N ALA A 744 -18.63 -46.53 -7.43
CA ALA A 744 -19.12 -47.20 -8.64
C ALA A 744 -19.09 -48.73 -8.48
N VAL A 745 -20.14 -49.39 -8.95
CA VAL A 745 -20.22 -50.84 -9.01
C VAL A 745 -20.12 -51.27 -10.47
N GLN A 746 -19.13 -52.11 -10.76
CA GLN A 746 -18.80 -52.53 -12.12
C GLN A 746 -19.01 -54.05 -12.29
N ILE A 747 -19.36 -54.43 -13.49
CA ILE A 747 -19.32 -55.82 -13.96
C ILE A 747 -18.31 -55.84 -15.14
N ASN A 748 -17.27 -56.67 -15.02
CA ASN A 748 -16.23 -56.80 -16.03
C ASN A 748 -15.66 -55.42 -16.48
N GLY A 749 -15.45 -54.49 -15.50
CA GLY A 749 -14.87 -53.18 -15.75
C GLY A 749 -15.83 -52.09 -16.24
N LYS A 750 -17.13 -52.42 -16.43
CA LYS A 750 -18.14 -51.45 -16.87
C LYS A 750 -19.06 -51.10 -15.70
N THR A 751 -19.22 -49.81 -15.41
CA THR A 751 -20.11 -49.32 -14.35
C THR A 751 -21.56 -49.63 -14.67
N LYS A 752 -22.23 -50.33 -13.77
CA LYS A 752 -23.64 -50.74 -13.85
C LYS A 752 -24.54 -50.19 -12.76
N ALA A 753 -23.97 -49.77 -11.66
CA ALA A 753 -24.69 -49.17 -10.53
C ALA A 753 -23.75 -48.28 -9.72
N THR A 754 -24.33 -47.50 -8.81
CA THR A 754 -23.61 -46.76 -7.76
C THR A 754 -24.24 -47.07 -6.42
N ILE A 755 -23.42 -47.14 -5.38
CA ILE A 755 -23.89 -47.41 -4.01
C ILE A 755 -23.22 -46.42 -3.04
N ASN A 756 -23.94 -46.08 -1.97
CA ASN A 756 -23.38 -45.34 -0.82
C ASN A 756 -23.04 -46.36 0.27
N ILE A 757 -21.78 -46.31 0.71
CA ILE A 757 -21.26 -47.19 1.76
C ILE A 757 -20.63 -46.37 2.87
N ALA A 758 -20.58 -46.92 4.10
CA ALA A 758 -19.79 -46.33 5.17
C ALA A 758 -18.31 -46.33 4.78
N LYS A 759 -17.61 -45.21 5.05
CA LYS A 759 -16.15 -45.11 4.76
C LYS A 759 -15.29 -46.21 5.40
N ASP A 760 -15.73 -46.69 6.56
CA ASP A 760 -15.06 -47.73 7.33
C ASP A 760 -15.64 -49.11 7.08
N ALA A 761 -16.56 -49.25 6.10
CA ALA A 761 -17.16 -50.54 5.79
C ALA A 761 -16.09 -51.55 5.32
N ASP A 762 -16.23 -52.79 5.80
CA ASP A 762 -15.34 -53.87 5.39
C ASP A 762 -15.61 -54.34 3.96
N LYS A 763 -14.67 -55.05 3.39
CA LYS A 763 -14.74 -55.55 2.02
C LYS A 763 -15.98 -56.43 1.79
N ASP A 764 -16.29 -57.32 2.72
CA ASP A 764 -17.41 -58.28 2.56
C ASP A 764 -18.77 -57.58 2.56
N SER A 765 -18.95 -56.61 3.45
CA SER A 765 -20.19 -55.80 3.50
C SER A 765 -20.38 -54.95 2.24
N VAL A 766 -19.30 -54.37 1.72
CA VAL A 766 -19.33 -53.58 0.49
C VAL A 766 -19.66 -54.41 -0.71
N ILE A 767 -19.06 -55.59 -0.84
CA ILE A 767 -19.33 -56.54 -1.94
C ILE A 767 -20.77 -57.05 -1.90
N ALA A 768 -21.29 -57.38 -0.70
CA ALA A 768 -22.69 -57.76 -0.54
C ALA A 768 -23.65 -56.65 -0.98
N ALA A 769 -23.41 -55.42 -0.59
CA ALA A 769 -24.20 -54.27 -1.02
C ALA A 769 -24.12 -54.03 -2.55
N ALA A 770 -22.94 -54.23 -3.14
CA ALA A 770 -22.74 -54.12 -4.57
C ALA A 770 -23.52 -55.16 -5.35
N LYS A 771 -23.52 -56.42 -4.87
CA LYS A 771 -24.28 -57.48 -5.49
C LYS A 771 -25.79 -57.24 -5.42
N GLU A 772 -26.27 -56.76 -4.29
CA GLU A 772 -27.70 -56.39 -4.11
C GLU A 772 -28.10 -55.25 -5.08
N ALA A 773 -27.26 -54.23 -5.24
CA ALA A 773 -27.53 -53.15 -6.15
C ALA A 773 -27.56 -53.57 -7.62
N LEU A 774 -26.72 -54.54 -7.98
CA LEU A 774 -26.71 -55.09 -9.32
C LEU A 774 -27.93 -56.00 -9.63
N GLY A 775 -28.44 -56.72 -8.65
CA GLY A 775 -29.60 -57.57 -8.79
C GLY A 775 -29.53 -58.49 -10.01
N SER A 776 -30.56 -58.48 -10.86
CA SER A 776 -30.63 -59.33 -12.07
C SER A 776 -29.61 -59.03 -13.14
N ARG A 777 -28.90 -57.87 -13.04
CA ARG A 777 -27.80 -57.52 -13.96
C ARG A 777 -26.56 -58.41 -13.78
N LEU A 778 -26.42 -58.97 -12.57
CA LEU A 778 -25.35 -59.90 -12.28
C LEU A 778 -25.79 -61.33 -12.68
N SER A 779 -25.28 -61.88 -13.81
CA SER A 779 -25.53 -63.20 -14.29
C SER A 779 -24.23 -63.93 -14.57
N GLY A 780 -24.27 -65.25 -14.50
CA GLY A 780 -23.07 -66.03 -14.72
C GLY A 780 -22.29 -66.40 -13.46
N ASN A 781 -21.21 -67.14 -13.63
CA ASN A 781 -20.35 -67.52 -12.52
C ASN A 781 -19.34 -66.41 -12.17
N ILE A 782 -19.32 -66.01 -10.86
CA ILE A 782 -18.37 -64.98 -10.36
C ILE A 782 -17.00 -65.63 -10.28
N ILE A 783 -16.03 -65.00 -11.00
CA ILE A 783 -14.62 -65.47 -11.02
C ILE A 783 -13.78 -64.71 -10.01
N LYS A 784 -14.01 -63.38 -9.87
CA LYS A 784 -13.23 -62.52 -8.99
C LYS A 784 -14.04 -61.33 -8.53
N GLU A 785 -13.84 -60.95 -7.25
CA GLU A 785 -14.45 -59.76 -6.63
C GLU A 785 -13.33 -58.80 -6.22
N ILE A 786 -13.33 -57.59 -6.79
CA ILE A 786 -12.30 -56.61 -6.55
C ILE A 786 -12.93 -55.38 -5.88
N TYR A 787 -12.42 -54.99 -4.73
CA TYR A 787 -12.81 -53.77 -4.04
C TYR A 787 -11.61 -52.86 -3.87
N VAL A 788 -11.70 -51.65 -4.42
CA VAL A 788 -10.74 -50.61 -4.18
C VAL A 788 -11.38 -49.61 -3.19
N PRO A 789 -10.88 -49.52 -1.96
CA PRO A 789 -11.52 -48.74 -0.89
C PRO A 789 -11.78 -47.29 -1.35
N GLY A 790 -13.06 -46.86 -1.17
CA GLY A 790 -13.51 -45.49 -1.49
C GLY A 790 -13.61 -45.18 -2.96
N ARG A 791 -13.45 -46.15 -3.86
CA ARG A 791 -13.44 -45.94 -5.32
C ARG A 791 -14.42 -46.83 -6.09
N ILE A 792 -14.19 -48.11 -6.14
CA ILE A 792 -14.98 -49.03 -6.98
C ILE A 792 -15.08 -50.41 -6.35
N VAL A 793 -16.15 -51.07 -6.72
CA VAL A 793 -16.30 -52.57 -6.68
C VAL A 793 -16.39 -53.05 -8.12
N ASN A 794 -15.55 -53.99 -8.49
CA ASN A 794 -15.65 -54.65 -9.81
C ASN A 794 -15.83 -56.17 -9.64
N ILE A 795 -16.92 -56.64 -10.17
CA ILE A 795 -17.26 -58.07 -10.16
C ILE A 795 -16.96 -58.66 -11.53
N VAL A 796 -16.03 -59.59 -11.60
CA VAL A 796 -15.66 -60.33 -12.82
C VAL A 796 -16.51 -61.57 -12.87
N ALA A 797 -17.37 -61.73 -13.89
CA ALA A 797 -18.26 -62.85 -14.08
C ALA A 797 -18.18 -63.34 -15.51
N LYS A 798 -18.35 -64.72 -15.74
CA LYS A 798 -18.45 -65.35 -17.01
C LYS A 798 -19.76 -66.09 -17.16
#